data_f4178641ec2eb6987eb4ae735b6b9815
#
_entry.id   f4178641ec2eb6987eb4ae735b6b9815
#
_cell.length_a   1.000
_cell.length_b   1.000
_cell.length_c   1.000
_cell.angle_alpha   90.00
_cell.angle_beta   90.00
_cell.angle_gamma   90.00
#
_symmetry.space_group_name_H-M   'P 1'
#
loop_
_entity.id
_entity.type
_entity.pdbx_description
1 polymer ?
#
loop_
_entity_poly.entity_id
_entity_poly.type
_entity_poly.pdbx_seq_one_letter_code
_entity_poly.pdbx_strand_id
1 'polypeptide(L)'
;MISLKTIETTHGPISEGKHMITKRTSFTVLIASVLATIGLSGVFASQASAVTYDPSQCTTAITFDSAIPTPESVFGTTLAPHTGGDNTSNNAAKKNTPILYPYLTALANAAPSMVLHRSAGTTALGRDIPFVIISSPANIADLEDDAEFWRDVREGEISPVEAKKAVKTRPAFAWISSNVHGDEASSAEATIKLMYELAARRDCDNYDRLEKLTSFLMPVQNPDGRDFYQRTNAWAFDLNRDWHTQEQAENYLKMGSALEYPSVVYVDAHQQGGSSFFFPPNEDPVHHELSDASMDAINFIYGPALQKRFNDQNIAYRNYNAYDLFTPEYGDTAPSLLLGAAGMTYEKGRGGAYAKQVYDHYLSLDETLNETARLKTQILNSWVEQWYEAIAQGAAGELEPNQIVSPAHTISWQVPNEKVYGYFFKPNNHDGDVAKMISVLQRAGVKVYELNSAVTVPGIHINGDVSFTNTAELGPARQTKNVVTQTLPAGTLYIPMAQSMKHWIQALLGEDPFVPYAYFYDVTGWSFSQLKGMSGNGSLTRPMPASASLSMIGAPDLGGAPANPVKYYAFNTDSSRALIMLFKLADEGVKAYRTNAGFTVGGKKYPTGTAILDGSTVASHSIDLESYSDTYQTPITGMSVLPSVNRYLIKEPKLAMLTGTAAVTLPPAGRCDIGTTPCQAMFTMREKLDLPVDPITTTQLAAGALVSGNYTAVVNPATTVPAGAGATALQTFVNGGGSYFSWGTGGATSARNAGMTLVNTTTNGTTQGVPVKVNFNTNSPLSWGFDNGGFLYRVSGAVVYNPTTLPGNGGSIPDAVEAISYPNPTTRFSYSDLAGGQNINNIYGKTAAVDQAFGAGRVTLLSADPTFRAWLEGMERLLLNGVLYPTGSVITPAGHAAPITVPAGAIEPGEGEKLTRTALPKVKSRPANKYHDTTRDIRVTVRKSDAGKLRRVFKAVAPAKIKKSSRFVKGRKSVTLIVTNAASTDGHNEGWVSSFQDRLNAKGVEPLKSNY
;
A
#
# COMPACT_ATOMS: atom_id res chain seq x y z
N MET A 1 7.35 37.23 25.10
CA MET A 1 8.19 37.96 24.14
C MET A 1 9.57 37.35 24.14
N ILE A 2 9.84 36.37 23.30
CA ILE A 2 11.18 35.96 22.87
C ILE A 2 11.02 35.52 21.43
N SER A 3 11.72 36.20 20.56
CA SER A 3 11.72 36.08 19.08
C SER A 3 12.44 34.81 18.62
N LEU A 4 11.80 33.98 17.81
CA LEU A 4 12.44 32.90 17.06
C LEU A 4 12.95 33.48 15.73
N LYS A 5 14.24 33.43 15.52
CA LYS A 5 14.88 33.73 14.25
C LYS A 5 14.86 32.47 13.36
N THR A 6 14.31 32.64 12.19
CA THR A 6 14.37 31.77 11.03
C THR A 6 15.82 31.52 10.62
N ILE A 7 16.16 30.28 10.32
CA ILE A 7 17.41 29.92 9.65
C ILE A 7 17.04 29.59 8.18
N GLU A 8 17.42 30.48 7.29
CA GLU A 8 17.43 30.27 5.85
C GLU A 8 18.59 29.36 5.45
N THR A 9 18.32 28.28 4.77
CA THR A 9 19.32 27.50 4.05
C THR A 9 19.30 27.88 2.58
N THR A 10 20.30 28.63 2.17
CA THR A 10 20.55 28.97 0.78
C THR A 10 21.13 27.81 0.02
N HIS A 11 20.45 27.33 -1.01
CA HIS A 11 21.02 26.47 -2.04
C HIS A 11 21.47 27.36 -3.23
N GLY A 12 22.76 27.34 -3.52
CA GLY A 12 23.33 27.94 -4.73
C GLY A 12 23.37 26.91 -5.87
N PRO A 13 23.34 27.35 -7.14
CA PRO A 13 23.21 26.45 -8.27
C PRO A 13 24.53 25.77 -8.65
N ILE A 14 24.47 24.51 -9.01
CA ILE A 14 25.60 23.73 -9.57
C ILE A 14 25.47 23.74 -11.10
N SER A 15 26.46 24.32 -11.74
CA SER A 15 26.64 24.35 -13.19
C SER A 15 27.14 23.04 -13.75
N GLU A 16 26.74 22.77 -15.00
CA GLU A 16 27.17 21.64 -15.86
C GLU A 16 28.69 21.49 -15.99
N GLY A 17 29.15 20.23 -16.05
CA GLY A 17 30.53 19.93 -16.43
C GLY A 17 30.88 18.45 -16.55
N LYS A 18 30.78 17.94 -17.78
CA LYS A 18 31.59 16.90 -18.47
C LYS A 18 32.21 15.74 -17.70
N HIS A 19 31.93 14.55 -18.21
CA HIS A 19 32.61 13.24 -17.99
C HIS A 19 34.10 13.33 -17.72
N MET A 20 34.52 12.71 -16.61
CA MET A 20 35.81 12.03 -16.52
C MET A 20 35.77 11.00 -15.37
N ILE A 21 36.07 9.75 -15.71
CA ILE A 21 36.30 8.66 -14.76
C ILE A 21 37.53 8.98 -13.93
N THR A 22 37.41 9.16 -12.64
CA THR A 22 38.53 9.19 -11.72
C THR A 22 38.18 8.45 -10.41
N LYS A 23 39.11 7.56 -10.05
CA LYS A 23 39.16 6.76 -8.84
C LYS A 23 38.85 7.57 -7.58
N ARG A 24 37.88 7.09 -6.77
CA ARG A 24 37.62 7.66 -5.45
C ARG A 24 38.75 7.36 -4.50
N THR A 25 39.36 8.41 -3.99
CA THR A 25 40.33 8.40 -2.88
C THR A 25 39.55 8.61 -1.58
N SER A 26 39.72 7.71 -0.64
CA SER A 26 39.11 7.79 0.69
C SER A 26 39.52 9.05 1.43
N PHE A 27 38.55 9.87 1.87
CA PHE A 27 38.80 10.97 2.80
C PHE A 27 38.51 10.52 4.23
N THR A 28 39.58 10.35 4.99
CA THR A 28 39.52 10.16 6.45
C THR A 28 39.32 11.55 7.09
N VAL A 29 38.14 11.79 7.68
CA VAL A 29 37.90 12.98 8.50
C VAL A 29 38.35 12.73 9.93
N LEU A 30 39.40 13.40 10.33
CA LEU A 30 39.93 13.41 11.70
C LEU A 30 39.08 14.43 12.52
N ILE A 31 38.23 13.98 13.43
CA ILE A 31 37.58 14.85 14.41
C ILE A 31 38.45 14.97 15.63
N ALA A 32 39.03 16.14 15.82
CA ALA A 32 39.72 16.50 17.05
C ALA A 32 38.73 16.96 18.13
N SER A 33 38.63 16.19 19.20
CA SER A 33 37.80 16.52 20.38
C SER A 33 38.49 17.56 21.28
N VAL A 34 37.78 18.66 21.55
CA VAL A 34 38.16 19.63 22.60
C VAL A 34 37.58 19.16 23.93
N LEU A 35 38.43 18.76 24.85
CA LEU A 35 38.06 18.46 26.23
C LEU A 35 37.94 19.76 27.02
N ALA A 36 36.74 20.06 27.50
CA ALA A 36 36.49 21.03 28.57
C ALA A 36 36.33 20.27 29.90
N THR A 37 37.30 20.39 30.77
CA THR A 37 37.30 19.82 32.12
C THR A 37 36.37 20.64 33.04
N ILE A 38 35.28 19.98 33.52
CA ILE A 38 34.62 20.41 34.75
C ILE A 38 34.62 19.21 35.70
N GLY A 39 35.30 19.38 36.81
CA GLY A 39 35.39 18.35 37.83
C GLY A 39 34.10 18.21 38.60
N LEU A 40 33.66 16.98 38.73
CA LEU A 40 32.72 16.52 39.77
C LEU A 40 33.14 15.10 40.22
N SER A 41 33.15 14.99 41.51
CA SER A 41 33.53 13.91 42.36
C SER A 41 32.99 12.54 41.98
N GLY A 42 33.88 11.53 42.13
CA GLY A 42 33.72 10.15 41.72
C GLY A 42 32.52 9.39 42.26
N VAL A 43 31.89 8.72 41.32
CA VAL A 43 31.27 7.44 41.55
C VAL A 43 31.98 6.51 40.60
N PHE A 44 32.73 5.54 41.16
CA PHE A 44 33.35 4.47 40.34
C PHE A 44 32.23 3.70 39.67
N ALA A 45 31.92 4.04 38.44
CA ALA A 45 31.28 3.11 37.53
C ALA A 45 32.31 2.03 37.21
N SER A 46 32.08 0.82 37.70
CA SER A 46 32.81 -0.35 37.22
C SER A 46 32.71 -0.35 35.70
N GLN A 47 33.84 -0.31 35.00
CA GLN A 47 33.88 -0.58 33.56
C GLN A 47 33.25 -1.97 33.36
N ALA A 48 32.05 -2.01 32.85
CA ALA A 48 31.46 -3.26 32.35
C ALA A 48 32.48 -3.77 31.31
N SER A 49 33.01 -4.96 31.54
CA SER A 49 33.89 -5.62 30.56
C SER A 49 33.09 -5.73 29.27
N ALA A 50 33.62 -5.19 28.19
CA ALA A 50 33.02 -5.35 26.88
C ALA A 50 32.84 -6.85 26.60
N VAL A 51 31.68 -7.22 26.10
CA VAL A 51 31.36 -8.60 25.74
C VAL A 51 32.40 -9.14 24.79
N THR A 52 32.97 -10.28 25.12
CA THR A 52 33.94 -10.96 24.25
C THR A 52 33.22 -11.95 23.35
N TYR A 53 33.26 -11.71 22.03
CA TYR A 53 32.81 -12.64 21.02
C TYR A 53 33.91 -13.68 20.74
N ASP A 54 33.68 -14.92 21.15
CA ASP A 54 34.68 -16.01 20.93
C ASP A 54 33.97 -17.32 20.57
N PRO A 55 33.71 -17.60 19.29
CA PRO A 55 33.11 -18.85 18.85
C PRO A 55 33.90 -20.11 19.24
N SER A 56 35.20 -19.99 19.47
CA SER A 56 36.02 -21.15 19.87
C SER A 56 35.73 -21.65 21.28
N GLN A 57 35.04 -20.82 22.09
CA GLN A 57 34.67 -21.15 23.47
C GLN A 57 33.16 -21.55 23.56
N CYS A 58 32.48 -21.74 22.43
CA CYS A 58 31.11 -22.14 22.46
C CYS A 58 30.87 -23.50 23.14
N THR A 59 29.70 -23.67 23.71
CA THR A 59 29.26 -24.92 24.34
C THR A 59 28.02 -25.47 23.61
N THR A 60 27.72 -26.74 23.79
CA THR A 60 26.47 -27.33 23.29
C THR A 60 25.29 -26.98 24.18
N ALA A 61 25.54 -26.60 25.45
CA ALA A 61 24.52 -26.17 26.38
C ALA A 61 24.24 -24.66 26.19
N ILE A 62 22.96 -24.30 26.22
CA ILE A 62 22.57 -22.88 26.17
C ILE A 62 23.00 -22.22 27.48
N THR A 63 23.90 -21.25 27.36
CA THR A 63 24.33 -20.38 28.45
C THR A 63 24.21 -18.92 28.00
N PHE A 64 24.04 -18.02 28.96
CA PHE A 64 23.88 -16.59 28.70
C PHE A 64 25.02 -15.79 29.31
N ASP A 65 25.53 -14.83 28.57
CA ASP A 65 26.53 -13.90 29.04
C ASP A 65 25.89 -12.88 30.02
N SER A 66 26.35 -12.90 31.25
CA SER A 66 25.84 -12.02 32.30
C SER A 66 26.17 -10.52 32.10
N ALA A 67 27.10 -10.21 31.18
CA ALA A 67 27.40 -8.83 30.82
C ALA A 67 26.28 -8.20 29.94
N ILE A 68 25.46 -9.02 29.29
CA ILE A 68 24.32 -8.55 28.50
C ILE A 68 23.13 -8.32 29.45
N PRO A 69 22.57 -7.08 29.51
CA PRO A 69 21.43 -6.81 30.38
C PRO A 69 20.19 -7.58 29.92
N THR A 70 19.48 -8.18 30.85
CA THR A 70 18.16 -8.76 30.53
C THR A 70 17.12 -7.66 30.34
N PRO A 71 16.06 -7.90 29.56
CA PRO A 71 14.99 -6.91 29.43
C PRO A 71 14.46 -6.42 30.76
N GLU A 72 14.23 -7.32 31.71
CA GLU A 72 13.69 -7.01 33.04
C GLU A 72 14.63 -6.12 33.86
N SER A 73 15.93 -6.30 33.70
CA SER A 73 16.93 -5.48 34.44
C SER A 73 16.92 -4.02 34.02
N VAL A 74 16.50 -3.73 32.78
CA VAL A 74 16.40 -2.36 32.22
C VAL A 74 15.05 -1.75 32.48
N PHE A 75 13.98 -2.51 32.28
CA PHE A 75 12.62 -1.98 32.41
C PHE A 75 12.15 -1.83 33.85
N GLY A 76 12.78 -2.49 34.81
CA GLY A 76 12.30 -2.56 36.21
C GLY A 76 10.94 -3.28 36.34
N THR A 77 10.49 -3.96 35.31
CA THR A 77 9.28 -4.79 35.27
C THR A 77 9.63 -6.11 34.61
N THR A 78 8.97 -7.19 35.03
CA THR A 78 9.13 -8.46 34.38
C THR A 78 8.36 -8.45 33.08
N LEU A 79 9.04 -8.53 31.94
CA LEU A 79 8.43 -8.77 30.64
C LEU A 79 8.16 -10.27 30.46
N ALA A 80 7.00 -10.59 29.90
CA ALA A 80 6.65 -11.98 29.58
C ALA A 80 7.70 -12.71 28.70
N PRO A 81 8.40 -12.07 27.77
CA PRO A 81 9.33 -12.73 26.86
C PRO A 81 10.43 -13.52 27.49
N HIS A 82 10.98 -13.06 28.63
CA HIS A 82 12.15 -13.68 29.22
C HIS A 82 11.82 -14.92 30.06
N THR A 83 10.75 -14.85 30.84
CA THR A 83 10.42 -15.88 31.83
C THR A 83 9.34 -16.88 31.37
N GLY A 84 8.57 -16.55 30.33
CA GLY A 84 7.40 -17.33 29.89
C GLY A 84 6.25 -17.35 30.91
N GLY A 85 6.34 -16.54 31.96
CA GLY A 85 5.28 -16.40 32.98
C GLY A 85 4.11 -15.55 32.53
N ASP A 86 2.93 -15.79 33.10
CA ASP A 86 1.79 -14.88 32.91
C ASP A 86 2.11 -13.54 33.58
N ASN A 87 2.18 -12.47 32.79
CA ASN A 87 2.54 -11.16 33.27
C ASN A 87 1.42 -10.16 32.99
N THR A 88 0.40 -10.16 33.84
CA THR A 88 -0.69 -9.22 33.78
C THR A 88 -0.26 -7.78 34.11
N SER A 89 0.91 -7.57 34.73
CA SER A 89 1.46 -6.25 35.03
C SER A 89 1.99 -5.53 33.78
N ASN A 90 2.22 -6.24 32.67
CA ASN A 90 2.69 -5.70 31.40
C ASN A 90 1.63 -4.92 30.61
N ASN A 91 0.44 -4.71 31.16
CA ASN A 91 -0.51 -3.79 30.53
C ASN A 91 0.07 -2.38 30.29
N ALA A 92 1.01 -1.94 31.10
CA ALA A 92 1.74 -0.70 30.86
C ALA A 92 2.69 -0.81 29.65
N ALA A 93 3.41 -1.92 29.51
CA ALA A 93 4.30 -2.14 28.36
C ALA A 93 3.54 -2.34 27.03
N LYS A 94 2.34 -2.91 27.07
CA LYS A 94 1.47 -3.03 25.88
C LYS A 94 1.12 -1.70 25.25
N LYS A 95 1.03 -0.63 26.05
CA LYS A 95 0.54 0.69 25.66
C LYS A 95 1.61 1.78 25.79
N ASN A 96 2.85 1.41 26.01
CA ASN A 96 3.89 2.39 26.26
C ASN A 96 5.15 1.99 25.49
N THR A 97 5.22 2.48 24.28
CA THR A 97 6.38 2.28 23.40
C THR A 97 7.69 2.77 24.03
N PRO A 98 7.76 3.93 24.70
CA PRO A 98 8.97 4.39 25.35
C PRO A 98 9.56 3.45 26.41
N ILE A 99 8.79 2.53 26.98
CA ILE A 99 9.33 1.52 27.91
C ILE A 99 10.30 0.56 27.20
N LEU A 100 10.09 0.27 25.90
CA LEU A 100 10.91 -0.69 25.17
C LEU A 100 12.26 -0.11 24.70
N TYR A 101 12.32 1.18 24.41
CA TYR A 101 13.49 1.80 23.76
C TYR A 101 14.77 1.87 24.59
N PRO A 102 14.73 2.11 25.92
CA PRO A 102 15.92 2.06 26.76
C PRO A 102 16.68 0.74 26.67
N TYR A 103 15.94 -0.37 26.45
CA TYR A 103 16.58 -1.68 26.28
C TYR A 103 17.41 -1.75 24.99
N LEU A 104 16.92 -1.23 23.87
CA LEU A 104 17.65 -1.24 22.60
C LEU A 104 18.99 -0.54 22.72
N THR A 105 19.01 0.61 23.39
CA THR A 105 20.23 1.37 23.71
C THR A 105 21.14 0.62 24.68
N ALA A 106 20.58 0.04 25.75
CA ALA A 106 21.36 -0.71 26.73
C ALA A 106 22.02 -1.94 26.11
N LEU A 107 21.31 -2.67 25.23
CA LEU A 107 21.80 -3.82 24.51
C LEU A 107 22.95 -3.46 23.57
N ALA A 108 22.80 -2.41 22.77
CA ALA A 108 23.83 -1.91 21.87
C ALA A 108 25.09 -1.44 22.62
N ASN A 109 24.91 -0.78 23.76
CA ASN A 109 26.02 -0.35 24.62
C ASN A 109 26.76 -1.52 25.26
N ALA A 110 26.06 -2.61 25.60
CA ALA A 110 26.67 -3.80 26.18
C ALA A 110 27.49 -4.62 25.18
N ALA A 111 27.05 -4.67 23.91
CA ALA A 111 27.66 -5.47 22.85
C ALA A 111 27.90 -4.66 21.56
N PRO A 112 28.66 -3.55 21.59
CA PRO A 112 28.76 -2.60 20.46
C PRO A 112 29.43 -3.19 19.20
N SER A 113 30.18 -4.28 19.32
CA SER A 113 30.75 -4.98 18.17
C SER A 113 29.77 -5.93 17.46
N MET A 114 28.65 -6.28 18.09
CA MET A 114 27.67 -7.24 17.61
C MET A 114 26.29 -6.62 17.35
N VAL A 115 26.00 -5.50 17.99
CA VAL A 115 24.65 -4.91 18.04
C VAL A 115 24.72 -3.43 17.66
N LEU A 116 23.97 -3.08 16.62
CA LEU A 116 23.77 -1.69 16.23
C LEU A 116 22.32 -1.29 16.46
N HIS A 117 22.11 -0.15 17.13
CA HIS A 117 20.80 0.49 17.25
C HIS A 117 20.67 1.56 16.16
N ARG A 118 19.64 1.48 15.37
CA ARG A 118 19.31 2.39 14.26
C ARG A 118 17.88 2.90 14.40
N SER A 119 17.60 3.99 13.70
CA SER A 119 16.27 4.56 13.55
C SER A 119 15.90 4.59 12.07
N ALA A 120 14.71 4.14 11.73
CA ALA A 120 14.15 4.34 10.40
C ALA A 120 13.65 5.79 10.21
N GLY A 121 13.35 6.51 11.29
CA GLY A 121 12.85 7.87 11.31
C GLY A 121 11.77 8.07 12.38
N THR A 122 10.88 9.04 12.19
CA THR A 122 9.86 9.39 13.18
C THR A 122 8.44 9.38 12.60
N THR A 123 7.47 9.03 13.46
CA THR A 123 6.04 9.06 13.14
C THR A 123 5.47 10.47 13.08
N ALA A 124 4.20 10.59 12.71
CA ALA A 124 3.46 11.85 12.71
C ALA A 124 3.41 12.54 14.08
N LEU A 125 3.53 11.81 15.20
CA LEU A 125 3.61 12.36 16.55
C LEU A 125 5.07 12.53 17.05
N GLY A 126 6.04 12.38 16.18
CA GLY A 126 7.46 12.56 16.50
C GLY A 126 8.09 11.40 17.31
N ARG A 127 7.45 10.21 17.32
CA ARG A 127 8.01 9.03 17.98
C ARG A 127 8.99 8.32 17.04
N ASP A 128 10.10 7.87 17.59
CA ASP A 128 11.11 7.12 16.88
C ASP A 128 10.58 5.74 16.43
N ILE A 129 11.07 5.25 15.27
CA ILE A 129 10.82 3.91 14.73
C ILE A 129 12.16 3.16 14.74
N PRO A 130 12.57 2.62 15.89
CA PRO A 130 13.88 2.02 16.03
C PRO A 130 13.90 0.59 15.54
N PHE A 131 15.07 0.17 15.07
CA PHE A 131 15.40 -1.23 14.86
C PHE A 131 16.82 -1.54 15.32
N VAL A 132 17.08 -2.82 15.56
CA VAL A 132 18.38 -3.30 16.01
C VAL A 132 18.92 -4.27 14.97
N ILE A 133 20.22 -4.16 14.66
CA ILE A 133 20.95 -5.07 13.80
C ILE A 133 21.85 -5.92 14.66
N ILE A 134 21.75 -7.25 14.55
CA ILE A 134 22.54 -8.19 15.34
C ILE A 134 23.22 -9.20 14.43
N SER A 135 24.53 -9.33 14.57
CA SER A 135 25.36 -10.29 13.82
C SER A 135 26.70 -10.56 14.52
N SER A 136 27.58 -11.36 13.91
CA SER A 136 28.98 -11.47 14.34
C SER A 136 29.70 -10.13 14.18
N PRO A 137 30.79 -9.88 14.95
CA PRO A 137 31.58 -8.66 14.79
C PRO A 137 32.13 -8.45 13.38
N ALA A 138 32.46 -9.51 12.68
CA ALA A 138 32.95 -9.43 11.31
C ALA A 138 31.85 -8.94 10.36
N ASN A 139 30.65 -9.55 10.43
CA ASN A 139 29.51 -9.13 9.61
C ASN A 139 29.05 -7.70 9.94
N ILE A 140 29.13 -7.27 11.22
CA ILE A 140 28.83 -5.88 11.59
C ILE A 140 29.85 -4.90 11.00
N ALA A 141 31.13 -5.29 10.96
CA ALA A 141 32.18 -4.45 10.38
C ALA A 141 32.02 -4.29 8.85
N ASP A 142 31.54 -5.33 8.17
CA ASP A 142 31.39 -5.38 6.71
C ASP A 142 29.93 -5.06 6.28
N LEU A 143 29.06 -4.62 7.21
CA LEU A 143 27.61 -4.49 7.01
C LEU A 143 27.24 -3.66 5.77
N GLU A 144 27.86 -2.50 5.61
CA GLU A 144 27.49 -1.58 4.51
C GLU A 144 27.98 -2.12 3.15
N ASP A 145 29.14 -2.77 3.11
CA ASP A 145 29.67 -3.45 1.91
C ASP A 145 28.78 -4.65 1.52
N ASP A 146 28.30 -5.41 2.51
CA ASP A 146 27.36 -6.51 2.28
C ASP A 146 26.01 -5.99 1.79
N ALA A 147 25.53 -4.89 2.36
CA ALA A 147 24.27 -4.27 1.97
C ALA A 147 24.34 -3.72 0.54
N GLU A 148 25.40 -2.98 0.18
CA GLU A 148 25.62 -2.50 -1.18
C GLU A 148 25.66 -3.67 -2.17
N PHE A 149 26.44 -4.71 -1.86
CA PHE A 149 26.55 -5.88 -2.72
C PHE A 149 25.19 -6.57 -2.95
N TRP A 150 24.39 -6.79 -1.90
CA TRP A 150 23.09 -7.45 -2.05
C TRP A 150 22.06 -6.55 -2.74
N ARG A 151 22.12 -5.22 -2.61
CA ARG A 151 21.33 -4.28 -3.42
C ARG A 151 21.69 -4.41 -4.90
N ASP A 152 22.96 -4.41 -5.22
CA ASP A 152 23.46 -4.52 -6.60
C ASP A 152 23.07 -5.87 -7.24
N VAL A 153 23.09 -6.96 -6.46
CA VAL A 153 22.56 -8.27 -6.92
C VAL A 153 21.07 -8.17 -7.21
N ARG A 154 20.29 -7.58 -6.28
CA ARG A 154 18.85 -7.40 -6.42
C ARG A 154 18.50 -6.52 -7.64
N GLU A 155 19.31 -5.54 -7.95
CA GLU A 155 19.11 -4.62 -9.08
C GLU A 155 19.70 -5.15 -10.42
N GLY A 156 20.34 -6.34 -10.37
CA GLY A 156 20.89 -6.98 -11.54
C GLY A 156 22.20 -6.35 -12.05
N GLU A 157 22.91 -5.59 -11.18
CA GLU A 157 24.18 -4.92 -11.52
C GLU A 157 25.38 -5.85 -11.38
N ILE A 158 25.28 -6.88 -10.53
CA ILE A 158 26.34 -7.89 -10.32
C ILE A 158 26.15 -9.05 -11.30
N SER A 159 27.22 -9.67 -11.75
CA SER A 159 27.10 -10.85 -12.61
C SER A 159 26.58 -12.08 -11.85
N PRO A 160 25.80 -12.99 -12.48
CA PRO A 160 25.31 -14.22 -11.83
C PRO A 160 26.42 -15.07 -11.21
N VAL A 161 27.60 -15.11 -11.85
CA VAL A 161 28.74 -15.89 -11.38
C VAL A 161 29.33 -15.31 -10.11
N GLU A 162 29.45 -14.00 -10.04
CA GLU A 162 29.96 -13.27 -8.89
C GLU A 162 28.99 -13.35 -7.72
N ALA A 163 27.71 -13.12 -7.96
CA ALA A 163 26.65 -13.26 -6.96
C ALA A 163 26.65 -14.67 -6.33
N LYS A 164 26.71 -15.74 -7.14
CA LYS A 164 26.78 -17.12 -6.64
C LYS A 164 28.05 -17.44 -5.86
N LYS A 165 29.16 -16.80 -6.19
CA LYS A 165 30.40 -16.94 -5.40
C LYS A 165 30.23 -16.29 -4.01
N ALA A 166 29.62 -15.12 -3.94
CA ALA A 166 29.42 -14.38 -2.69
C ALA A 166 28.48 -15.10 -1.71
N VAL A 167 27.55 -15.92 -2.18
CA VAL A 167 26.66 -16.74 -1.33
C VAL A 167 27.41 -17.56 -0.29
N LYS A 168 28.65 -17.97 -0.56
CA LYS A 168 29.44 -18.79 0.35
C LYS A 168 30.08 -17.99 1.49
N THR A 169 30.39 -16.72 1.24
CA THR A 169 31.22 -15.89 2.12
C THR A 169 30.45 -14.78 2.82
N ARG A 170 29.42 -14.20 2.20
CA ARG A 170 28.63 -13.12 2.79
C ARG A 170 27.47 -13.65 3.63
N PRO A 171 27.06 -12.97 4.70
CA PRO A 171 25.86 -13.34 5.48
C PRO A 171 24.60 -13.16 4.65
N ALA A 172 23.53 -13.87 5.00
CA ALA A 172 22.19 -13.57 4.54
C ALA A 172 21.55 -12.56 5.48
N PHE A 173 20.68 -11.68 4.93
CA PHE A 173 19.92 -10.71 5.71
C PHE A 173 18.54 -11.26 6.02
N ALA A 174 18.06 -11.04 7.26
CA ALA A 174 16.76 -11.49 7.73
C ALA A 174 16.05 -10.36 8.48
N TRP A 175 14.84 -10.01 8.08
CA TRP A 175 14.01 -9.01 8.73
C TRP A 175 12.92 -9.63 9.59
N ILE A 176 12.83 -9.17 10.83
CA ILE A 176 11.71 -9.44 11.75
C ILE A 176 11.06 -8.10 12.10
N SER A 177 9.83 -7.90 11.67
CA SER A 177 9.06 -6.69 11.93
C SER A 177 7.81 -7.02 12.74
N SER A 178 7.54 -6.24 13.77
CA SER A 178 6.47 -6.51 14.72
C SER A 178 5.57 -5.30 14.92
N ASN A 179 4.34 -5.55 15.37
CA ASN A 179 3.44 -4.53 15.87
C ASN A 179 3.10 -3.43 14.82
N VAL A 180 2.84 -3.83 13.60
CA VAL A 180 2.30 -2.92 12.56
C VAL A 180 0.91 -2.42 12.97
N HIS A 181 0.10 -3.26 13.61
CA HIS A 181 -1.10 -2.84 14.32
C HIS A 181 -0.76 -2.60 15.80
N GLY A 182 -0.98 -1.38 16.28
CA GLY A 182 -0.52 -0.98 17.60
C GLY A 182 -1.14 -1.75 18.78
N ASP A 183 -2.33 -2.32 18.59
CA ASP A 183 -3.01 -3.16 19.59
C ASP A 183 -2.59 -4.64 19.56
N GLU A 184 -1.63 -5.01 18.69
CA GLU A 184 -1.09 -6.37 18.55
C GLU A 184 0.27 -6.50 19.24
N ALA A 185 0.28 -6.34 20.54
CA ALA A 185 1.46 -5.99 21.32
C ALA A 185 2.44 -7.14 21.59
N SER A 186 2.02 -8.43 21.52
CA SER A 186 2.83 -9.56 21.99
C SER A 186 4.07 -9.83 21.11
N SER A 187 4.00 -9.54 19.82
CA SER A 187 5.14 -9.71 18.92
C SER A 187 6.29 -8.76 19.24
N ALA A 188 5.99 -7.52 19.69
CA ALA A 188 7.02 -6.56 20.08
C ALA A 188 7.89 -7.08 21.25
N GLU A 189 7.25 -7.64 22.29
CA GLU A 189 7.98 -8.21 23.42
C GLU A 189 8.72 -9.50 23.04
N ALA A 190 8.16 -10.30 22.12
CA ALA A 190 8.84 -11.48 21.58
C ALA A 190 10.12 -11.09 20.82
N THR A 191 10.09 -10.00 20.06
CA THR A 191 11.25 -9.48 19.36
C THR A 191 12.32 -8.97 20.33
N ILE A 192 11.93 -8.31 21.43
CA ILE A 192 12.87 -7.92 22.51
C ILE A 192 13.54 -9.16 23.14
N LYS A 193 12.78 -10.23 23.41
CA LYS A 193 13.35 -11.50 23.89
C LYS A 193 14.34 -12.07 22.88
N LEU A 194 13.99 -12.09 21.61
CA LEU A 194 14.87 -12.58 20.55
C LEU A 194 16.17 -11.77 20.47
N MET A 195 16.10 -10.44 20.57
CA MET A 195 17.27 -9.56 20.63
C MET A 195 18.21 -9.94 21.78
N TYR A 196 17.65 -10.16 22.98
CA TYR A 196 18.42 -10.58 24.15
C TYR A 196 19.10 -11.92 23.89
N GLU A 197 18.39 -12.91 23.41
CA GLU A 197 18.96 -14.25 23.19
C GLU A 197 20.04 -14.23 22.10
N LEU A 198 19.83 -13.57 20.99
CA LEU A 198 20.84 -13.42 19.94
C LEU A 198 22.14 -12.81 20.47
N ALA A 199 22.02 -11.77 21.30
CA ALA A 199 23.20 -11.08 21.84
C ALA A 199 23.86 -11.81 23.03
N ALA A 200 23.09 -12.52 23.86
CA ALA A 200 23.55 -13.07 25.12
C ALA A 200 23.90 -14.56 25.09
N ARG A 201 23.30 -15.35 24.19
CA ARG A 201 23.56 -16.81 24.13
C ARG A 201 24.98 -17.12 23.66
N ARG A 202 25.61 -18.10 24.29
CA ARG A 202 27.00 -18.53 24.04
C ARG A 202 27.11 -19.99 23.61
N ASP A 203 26.01 -20.60 23.15
CA ASP A 203 26.01 -21.94 22.55
C ASP A 203 26.45 -21.88 21.08
N CYS A 204 26.94 -23.02 20.59
CA CYS A 204 27.54 -23.11 19.25
C CYS A 204 26.49 -22.83 18.15
N ASP A 205 25.24 -23.19 18.37
CA ASP A 205 24.17 -22.93 17.37
C ASP A 205 23.92 -21.43 17.21
N ASN A 206 23.98 -20.65 18.30
CA ASN A 206 23.82 -19.20 18.21
C ASN A 206 25.03 -18.52 17.57
N TYR A 207 26.27 -18.97 17.87
CA TYR A 207 27.44 -18.45 17.16
C TYR A 207 27.39 -18.75 15.67
N ASP A 208 27.05 -19.99 15.27
CA ASP A 208 26.85 -20.37 13.86
C ASP A 208 25.79 -19.50 13.17
N ARG A 209 24.73 -19.19 13.87
CA ARG A 209 23.67 -18.30 13.39
C ARG A 209 24.19 -16.88 13.15
N LEU A 210 24.92 -16.31 14.12
CA LEU A 210 25.49 -14.97 14.01
C LEU A 210 26.56 -14.84 12.90
N GLU A 211 27.31 -15.90 12.64
CA GLU A 211 28.27 -15.93 11.53
C GLU A 211 27.58 -15.96 10.14
N LYS A 212 26.44 -16.57 10.06
CA LYS A 212 25.70 -16.80 8.80
C LYS A 212 24.68 -15.72 8.47
N LEU A 213 24.16 -15.02 9.49
CA LEU A 213 23.07 -14.07 9.34
C LEU A 213 23.41 -12.71 9.92
N THR A 214 22.92 -11.67 9.25
CA THR A 214 22.68 -10.36 9.84
C THR A 214 21.16 -10.19 10.02
N SER A 215 20.73 -10.09 11.27
CA SER A 215 19.32 -10.01 11.65
C SER A 215 18.91 -8.57 11.94
N PHE A 216 17.87 -8.09 11.25
CA PHE A 216 17.27 -6.77 11.42
C PHE A 216 15.95 -6.94 12.19
N LEU A 217 15.87 -6.35 13.36
CA LEU A 217 14.80 -6.58 14.32
C LEU A 217 14.10 -5.25 14.64
N MET A 218 12.88 -5.08 14.14
CA MET A 218 12.06 -3.90 14.38
C MET A 218 10.90 -4.27 15.34
N PRO A 219 10.99 -3.95 16.64
CA PRO A 219 10.00 -4.38 17.60
C PRO A 219 8.66 -3.66 17.49
N VAL A 220 8.66 -2.43 16.96
CA VAL A 220 7.44 -1.61 16.85
C VAL A 220 7.45 -0.84 15.55
N GLN A 221 6.64 -1.28 14.60
CA GLN A 221 6.45 -0.58 13.32
C GLN A 221 5.51 0.64 13.45
N ASN A 222 4.61 0.62 14.43
CA ASN A 222 3.57 1.61 14.66
C ASN A 222 3.61 2.13 16.11
N PRO A 223 4.57 2.98 16.47
CA PRO A 223 4.69 3.50 17.82
C PRO A 223 3.47 4.30 18.28
N ASP A 224 2.88 5.10 17.37
CA ASP A 224 1.70 5.90 17.68
C ASP A 224 0.50 5.01 17.99
N GLY A 225 0.23 4.02 17.14
CA GLY A 225 -0.85 3.07 17.37
C GLY A 225 -0.67 2.26 18.66
N ARG A 226 0.57 1.86 18.96
CA ARG A 226 0.88 1.10 20.18
C ARG A 226 0.59 1.92 21.45
N ASP A 227 1.00 3.18 21.49
CA ASP A 227 0.79 4.05 22.66
C ASP A 227 -0.69 4.33 22.92
N PHE A 228 -1.49 4.42 21.87
CA PHE A 228 -2.95 4.52 21.99
C PHE A 228 -3.65 3.17 22.07
N TYR A 229 -2.91 2.06 21.95
CA TYR A 229 -3.43 0.70 21.91
C TYR A 229 -4.56 0.55 20.89
N GLN A 230 -4.29 0.96 19.68
CA GLN A 230 -5.21 0.90 18.54
C GLN A 230 -4.53 0.29 17.32
N ARG A 231 -5.34 -0.28 16.43
CA ARG A 231 -4.87 -0.89 15.18
C ARG A 231 -4.11 0.10 14.30
N THR A 232 -4.65 1.27 14.11
CA THR A 232 -4.20 2.27 13.14
C THR A 232 -3.13 3.21 13.72
N ASN A 233 -2.45 3.95 12.84
CA ASN A 233 -1.51 5.00 13.23
C ASN A 233 -2.25 6.27 13.74
N ALA A 234 -1.51 7.38 13.97
CA ALA A 234 -2.06 8.63 14.47
C ALA A 234 -3.10 9.28 13.54
N TRP A 235 -3.04 9.04 12.24
CA TRP A 235 -3.98 9.54 11.24
C TRP A 235 -5.12 8.55 10.92
N ALA A 236 -5.27 7.48 11.70
CA ALA A 236 -6.27 6.42 11.52
C ALA A 236 -6.07 5.57 10.24
N PHE A 237 -4.83 5.42 9.78
CA PHE A 237 -4.49 4.52 8.69
C PHE A 237 -4.06 3.15 9.20
N ASP A 238 -4.50 2.12 8.50
CA ASP A 238 -4.00 0.76 8.64
C ASP A 238 -2.68 0.63 7.89
N LEU A 239 -1.57 0.53 8.61
CA LEU A 239 -0.24 0.45 8.02
C LEU A 239 0.02 -0.84 7.23
N ASN A 240 -0.76 -1.90 7.50
CA ASN A 240 -0.70 -3.13 6.71
C ASN A 240 -1.59 -3.07 5.44
N ARG A 241 -1.88 -1.85 4.95
CA ARG A 241 -2.60 -1.58 3.70
C ARG A 241 -1.92 -0.49 2.87
N ASP A 242 -0.70 -0.09 3.24
CA ASP A 242 -0.02 1.06 2.64
C ASP A 242 1.37 0.71 2.09
N TRP A 243 1.71 -0.59 2.01
CA TRP A 243 3.02 -1.02 1.55
C TRP A 243 3.33 -0.65 0.09
N HIS A 244 2.32 -0.67 -0.79
CA HIS A 244 2.49 -0.37 -2.21
C HIS A 244 2.52 1.13 -2.51
N THR A 245 1.74 1.93 -1.78
CA THR A 245 1.63 3.39 -1.99
C THR A 245 2.58 4.21 -1.13
N GLN A 246 2.94 3.71 0.06
CA GLN A 246 3.87 4.35 0.99
C GLN A 246 3.50 5.80 1.34
N GLU A 247 2.20 6.06 1.48
CA GLU A 247 1.69 7.39 1.80
C GLU A 247 1.85 7.74 3.29
N GLN A 248 2.00 6.71 4.15
CA GLN A 248 2.22 6.91 5.59
C GLN A 248 3.72 6.91 5.91
N ALA A 249 4.13 7.85 6.76
CA ALA A 249 5.54 8.03 7.13
C ALA A 249 6.17 6.73 7.64
N GLU A 250 5.45 5.97 8.47
CA GLU A 250 5.93 4.71 9.04
C GLU A 250 6.28 3.69 7.95
N ASN A 251 5.42 3.55 6.94
CA ASN A 251 5.67 2.62 5.84
C ASN A 251 6.76 3.11 4.90
N TYR A 252 6.76 4.41 4.58
CA TYR A 252 7.81 4.99 3.76
C TYR A 252 9.20 4.77 4.37
N LEU A 253 9.33 5.00 5.68
CA LEU A 253 10.59 4.90 6.41
C LEU A 253 11.06 3.46 6.57
N LYS A 254 10.18 2.55 7.04
CA LYS A 254 10.56 1.13 7.21
C LYS A 254 10.90 0.45 5.88
N MET A 255 10.16 0.76 4.80
CA MET A 255 10.51 0.26 3.47
C MET A 255 11.85 0.79 2.99
N GLY A 256 12.17 2.05 3.26
CA GLY A 256 13.50 2.60 3.00
C GLY A 256 14.59 1.77 3.64
N SER A 257 14.45 1.43 4.92
CA SER A 257 15.39 0.57 5.64
C SER A 257 15.44 -0.85 5.07
N ALA A 258 14.29 -1.43 4.69
CA ALA A 258 14.27 -2.77 4.10
C ALA A 258 14.88 -2.81 2.68
N LEU A 259 14.78 -1.73 1.91
CA LEU A 259 15.43 -1.59 0.61
C LEU A 259 16.96 -1.39 0.75
N GLU A 260 17.37 -0.69 1.81
CA GLU A 260 18.79 -0.51 2.14
C GLU A 260 19.47 -1.85 2.51
N TYR A 261 18.72 -2.72 3.20
CA TYR A 261 19.20 -4.04 3.64
C TYR A 261 18.27 -5.15 3.10
N PRO A 262 18.35 -5.51 1.80
CA PRO A 262 17.43 -6.47 1.18
C PRO A 262 17.62 -7.87 1.74
N SER A 263 16.52 -8.49 2.19
CA SER A 263 16.57 -9.74 2.94
C SER A 263 16.03 -10.94 2.16
N VAL A 264 16.46 -12.12 2.57
CA VAL A 264 15.97 -13.41 2.04
C VAL A 264 14.68 -13.87 2.72
N VAL A 265 14.37 -13.31 3.89
CA VAL A 265 13.15 -13.56 4.65
C VAL A 265 12.66 -12.29 5.32
N TYR A 266 11.37 -12.06 5.30
CA TYR A 266 10.69 -10.96 5.96
C TYR A 266 9.48 -11.47 6.74
N VAL A 267 9.47 -11.26 8.05
CA VAL A 267 8.34 -11.63 8.91
C VAL A 267 7.59 -10.39 9.36
N ASP A 268 6.30 -10.34 9.10
CA ASP A 268 5.36 -9.38 9.67
C ASP A 268 4.53 -10.07 10.76
N ALA A 269 4.80 -9.70 12.03
CA ALA A 269 4.26 -10.42 13.18
C ALA A 269 3.03 -9.72 13.77
N HIS A 270 1.89 -10.40 13.68
CA HIS A 270 0.53 -9.92 13.99
C HIS A 270 -0.15 -10.65 15.12
N GLN A 271 -1.32 -10.13 15.51
CA GLN A 271 -2.27 -10.84 16.39
C GLN A 271 -3.71 -10.77 15.83
N GLN A 272 -4.43 -11.88 15.97
CA GLN A 272 -5.81 -12.02 15.52
C GLN A 272 -6.76 -12.45 16.63
N GLY A 273 -8.03 -12.69 16.28
CA GLY A 273 -9.00 -13.34 17.19
C GLY A 273 -8.64 -14.79 17.49
N GLY A 274 -9.28 -15.37 18.51
CA GLY A 274 -9.03 -16.76 18.90
C GLY A 274 -7.79 -16.93 19.78
N SER A 275 -7.26 -18.16 19.88
CA SER A 275 -6.10 -18.52 20.73
C SER A 275 -4.99 -19.27 19.99
N SER A 276 -5.25 -19.75 18.78
CA SER A 276 -4.27 -20.48 17.97
C SER A 276 -3.21 -19.57 17.40
N PHE A 277 -2.13 -20.16 16.95
CA PHE A 277 -1.13 -19.49 16.15
C PHE A 277 -1.36 -19.83 14.67
N PHE A 278 -1.23 -18.86 13.78
CA PHE A 278 -1.20 -19.06 12.34
C PHE A 278 0.19 -18.72 11.81
N PHE A 279 0.69 -19.54 10.92
CA PHE A 279 1.88 -19.31 10.14
C PHE A 279 1.77 -20.00 8.77
N PRO A 280 2.54 -19.60 7.74
CA PRO A 280 2.54 -20.28 6.46
C PRO A 280 2.98 -21.76 6.59
N PRO A 281 2.69 -22.60 5.60
CA PRO A 281 2.22 -22.24 4.26
C PRO A 281 0.77 -21.81 4.22
N ASN A 282 0.51 -20.85 3.33
CA ASN A 282 -0.82 -20.30 3.11
C ASN A 282 -1.60 -21.13 2.10
N GLU A 283 -2.90 -20.92 2.05
CA GLU A 283 -3.75 -21.32 0.93
C GLU A 283 -3.82 -20.22 -0.13
N ASP A 284 -4.41 -20.57 -1.28
CA ASP A 284 -4.76 -19.58 -2.27
C ASP A 284 -5.74 -18.53 -1.70
N PRO A 285 -5.75 -17.29 -2.18
CA PRO A 285 -5.04 -16.83 -3.37
C PRO A 285 -3.59 -16.42 -3.08
N VAL A 286 -2.75 -16.55 -4.11
CA VAL A 286 -1.36 -16.10 -4.10
C VAL A 286 -1.15 -15.23 -5.33
N HIS A 287 -0.47 -14.11 -5.21
CA HIS A 287 -0.16 -13.26 -6.34
C HIS A 287 0.69 -14.02 -7.37
N HIS A 288 0.28 -13.98 -8.64
CA HIS A 288 0.94 -14.78 -9.67
C HIS A 288 2.44 -14.46 -9.86
N GLU A 289 2.85 -13.23 -9.55
CA GLU A 289 4.24 -12.80 -9.66
C GLU A 289 5.12 -13.11 -8.44
N LEU A 290 4.62 -13.79 -7.43
CA LEU A 290 5.49 -14.31 -6.37
C LEU A 290 6.44 -15.35 -6.97
N SER A 291 7.75 -15.12 -6.82
CA SER A 291 8.76 -16.00 -7.37
C SER A 291 8.73 -17.39 -6.72
N ASP A 292 9.19 -18.39 -7.47
CA ASP A 292 9.38 -19.73 -6.97
C ASP A 292 10.30 -19.77 -5.75
N ALA A 293 11.35 -18.94 -5.74
CA ALA A 293 12.30 -18.86 -4.65
C ALA A 293 11.61 -18.47 -3.33
N SER A 294 10.72 -17.46 -3.37
CA SER A 294 9.95 -17.04 -2.21
C SER A 294 8.96 -18.12 -1.77
N MET A 295 8.18 -18.67 -2.71
CA MET A 295 7.16 -19.66 -2.41
C MET A 295 7.74 -21.00 -1.93
N ASP A 296 8.82 -21.46 -2.53
CA ASP A 296 9.50 -22.70 -2.12
C ASP A 296 10.13 -22.55 -0.73
N ALA A 297 10.69 -21.39 -0.40
CA ALA A 297 11.20 -21.12 0.94
C ALA A 297 10.05 -21.12 1.98
N ILE A 298 8.93 -20.47 1.71
CA ILE A 298 7.76 -20.49 2.58
C ILE A 298 7.24 -21.92 2.77
N ASN A 299 7.02 -22.63 1.68
CA ASN A 299 6.32 -23.91 1.67
C ASN A 299 7.21 -25.08 2.09
N PHE A 300 8.50 -25.07 1.75
CA PHE A 300 9.39 -26.22 1.89
C PHE A 300 10.49 -26.06 2.95
N ILE A 301 10.68 -24.84 3.45
CA ILE A 301 11.66 -24.56 4.52
C ILE A 301 10.94 -24.10 5.78
N TYR A 302 10.37 -22.90 5.77
CA TYR A 302 9.84 -22.28 6.99
C TYR A 302 8.58 -22.97 7.50
N GLY A 303 7.62 -23.29 6.65
CA GLY A 303 6.38 -23.97 7.05
C GLY A 303 6.65 -25.27 7.80
N PRO A 304 7.39 -26.24 7.22
CA PRO A 304 7.72 -27.50 7.91
C PRO A 304 8.53 -27.33 9.19
N ALA A 305 9.46 -26.38 9.25
CA ALA A 305 10.25 -26.11 10.44
C ALA A 305 9.37 -25.61 11.59
N LEU A 306 8.52 -24.63 11.31
CA LEU A 306 7.56 -24.11 12.28
C LEU A 306 6.58 -25.18 12.75
N GLN A 307 6.04 -25.99 11.84
CA GLN A 307 5.18 -27.12 12.20
C GLN A 307 5.89 -28.08 13.16
N LYS A 308 7.14 -28.41 12.86
CA LYS A 308 7.94 -29.27 13.74
C LYS A 308 8.14 -28.63 15.11
N ARG A 309 8.57 -27.34 15.13
CA ARG A 309 8.84 -26.61 16.38
C ARG A 309 7.62 -26.55 17.28
N PHE A 310 6.46 -26.23 16.73
CA PHE A 310 5.20 -26.13 17.47
C PHE A 310 4.70 -27.48 17.95
N ASN A 311 4.84 -28.53 17.12
CA ASN A 311 4.50 -29.90 17.54
C ASN A 311 5.39 -30.40 18.70
N ASP A 312 6.69 -30.13 18.65
CA ASP A 312 7.64 -30.52 19.70
C ASP A 312 7.29 -29.84 21.04
N GLN A 313 6.73 -28.63 21.00
CA GLN A 313 6.30 -27.86 22.18
C GLN A 313 4.83 -28.09 22.55
N ASN A 314 4.10 -28.94 21.83
CA ASN A 314 2.65 -29.16 21.98
C ASN A 314 1.81 -27.87 21.89
N ILE A 315 2.21 -26.92 21.04
CA ILE A 315 1.50 -25.67 20.80
C ILE A 315 0.53 -25.88 19.64
N ALA A 316 -0.71 -25.41 19.81
CA ALA A 316 -1.71 -25.47 18.78
C ALA A 316 -1.45 -24.38 17.72
N TYR A 317 -1.47 -24.77 16.47
CA TYR A 317 -1.31 -23.87 15.32
C TYR A 317 -2.29 -24.25 14.22
N ARG A 318 -2.38 -23.37 13.25
CA ARG A 318 -3.07 -23.61 11.98
C ARG A 318 -2.23 -23.05 10.83
N ASN A 319 -2.37 -23.65 9.68
CA ASN A 319 -1.80 -23.23 8.41
C ASN A 319 -2.76 -23.65 7.30
N TYR A 320 -2.44 -23.40 6.05
CA TYR A 320 -3.32 -23.67 4.90
C TYR A 320 -4.69 -22.98 5.03
N ASN A 321 -4.73 -21.76 5.48
CA ASN A 321 -5.91 -20.89 5.40
C ASN A 321 -5.78 -19.96 4.21
N ALA A 322 -6.92 -19.54 3.63
CA ALA A 322 -6.94 -18.40 2.71
C ALA A 322 -6.34 -17.18 3.42
N TYR A 323 -5.32 -16.59 2.82
CA TYR A 323 -4.59 -15.50 3.44
C TYR A 323 -3.96 -14.54 2.41
N ASP A 324 -3.26 -13.51 2.86
CA ASP A 324 -3.01 -12.23 2.24
C ASP A 324 -2.00 -12.17 1.07
N LEU A 325 -1.34 -13.25 0.67
CA LEU A 325 -0.27 -13.25 -0.35
C LEU A 325 -0.74 -12.93 -1.78
N PHE A 326 -1.74 -12.11 -1.99
CA PHE A 326 -2.28 -11.85 -3.32
C PHE A 326 -2.28 -10.39 -3.77
N THR A 327 -2.06 -9.43 -2.86
CA THR A 327 -1.97 -8.02 -3.25
C THR A 327 -0.80 -7.29 -2.57
N PRO A 328 -0.19 -6.29 -3.26
CA PRO A 328 1.05 -5.66 -2.79
C PRO A 328 0.88 -4.66 -1.64
N GLU A 329 -0.31 -4.45 -1.12
CA GLU A 329 -0.53 -3.59 0.05
C GLU A 329 -0.20 -4.24 1.38
N TYR A 330 0.00 -5.57 1.42
CA TYR A 330 0.27 -6.34 2.63
C TYR A 330 1.75 -6.53 2.94
N GLY A 331 2.07 -6.67 4.24
CA GLY A 331 3.42 -6.79 4.78
C GLY A 331 4.12 -8.13 4.56
N ASP A 332 3.50 -9.07 3.89
CA ASP A 332 4.10 -10.32 3.42
C ASP A 332 4.25 -10.34 1.89
N THR A 333 3.23 -9.91 1.15
CA THR A 333 3.25 -9.88 -0.30
C THR A 333 4.23 -8.83 -0.85
N ALA A 334 4.23 -7.62 -0.29
CA ALA A 334 5.12 -6.56 -0.75
C ALA A 334 6.61 -6.93 -0.58
N PRO A 335 7.10 -7.43 0.57
CA PRO A 335 8.48 -7.90 0.69
C PRO A 335 8.81 -9.06 -0.25
N SER A 336 7.88 -9.97 -0.52
CA SER A 336 8.09 -11.07 -1.46
C SER A 336 8.29 -10.56 -2.89
N LEU A 337 7.49 -9.60 -3.33
CA LEU A 337 7.57 -9.02 -4.68
C LEU A 337 8.73 -8.04 -4.84
N LEU A 338 9.02 -7.26 -3.79
CA LEU A 338 9.97 -6.15 -3.82
C LEU A 338 11.39 -6.56 -3.44
N LEU A 339 11.53 -7.39 -2.39
CA LEU A 339 12.81 -7.83 -1.85
C LEU A 339 13.17 -9.26 -2.28
N GLY A 340 12.25 -9.96 -2.95
CA GLY A 340 12.40 -11.39 -3.24
C GLY A 340 12.48 -12.26 -1.98
N ALA A 341 12.02 -11.74 -0.86
CA ALA A 341 12.07 -12.43 0.42
C ALA A 341 11.00 -13.53 0.51
N ALA A 342 11.20 -14.51 1.39
CA ALA A 342 10.10 -15.29 1.91
C ALA A 342 9.27 -14.38 2.84
N GLY A 343 8.28 -13.68 2.30
CA GLY A 343 7.39 -12.81 3.06
C GLY A 343 6.34 -13.62 3.80
N MET A 344 6.26 -13.44 5.13
CA MET A 344 5.39 -14.27 5.94
C MET A 344 4.68 -13.44 7.01
N THR A 345 3.36 -13.60 7.09
CA THR A 345 2.59 -13.13 8.23
C THR A 345 2.49 -14.22 9.29
N TYR A 346 2.81 -13.85 10.54
CA TYR A 346 2.58 -14.69 11.72
C TYR A 346 1.46 -14.09 12.55
N GLU A 347 0.41 -14.90 12.83
CA GLU A 347 -0.79 -14.43 13.51
C GLU A 347 -1.04 -15.18 14.82
N LYS A 348 -0.76 -14.55 15.95
CA LYS A 348 -1.08 -15.10 17.25
C LYS A 348 -2.47 -14.71 17.73
N GLY A 349 -3.30 -15.68 18.07
CA GLY A 349 -4.58 -15.42 18.72
C GLY A 349 -4.42 -14.71 20.06
N ARG A 350 -5.24 -13.66 20.30
CA ARG A 350 -5.22 -12.85 21.55
C ARG A 350 -5.81 -13.57 22.76
N GLY A 351 -6.36 -14.77 22.60
CA GLY A 351 -6.89 -15.58 23.70
C GLY A 351 -5.80 -16.24 24.53
N GLY A 352 -6.09 -16.47 25.82
CA GLY A 352 -5.17 -17.07 26.78
C GLY A 352 -4.23 -16.09 27.47
N ALA A 353 -3.25 -16.61 28.20
CA ALA A 353 -2.28 -15.81 28.95
C ALA A 353 -1.39 -15.00 27.99
N TYR A 354 -1.17 -13.73 28.31
CA TYR A 354 -0.35 -12.84 27.47
C TYR A 354 1.10 -13.33 27.32
N ALA A 355 1.69 -13.84 28.41
CA ALA A 355 3.02 -14.44 28.36
C ALA A 355 3.14 -15.59 27.36
N LYS A 356 2.09 -16.41 27.23
CA LYS A 356 2.06 -17.47 26.21
C LYS A 356 1.98 -16.89 24.80
N GLN A 357 1.25 -15.81 24.60
CA GLN A 357 1.19 -15.14 23.29
C GLN A 357 2.59 -14.65 22.89
N VAL A 358 3.32 -14.03 23.82
CA VAL A 358 4.70 -13.59 23.59
C VAL A 358 5.63 -14.78 23.31
N TYR A 359 5.50 -15.85 24.09
CA TYR A 359 6.35 -17.04 23.93
C TYR A 359 6.10 -17.75 22.59
N ASP A 360 4.87 -17.87 22.17
CA ASP A 360 4.52 -18.51 20.89
C ASP A 360 5.09 -17.69 19.71
N HIS A 361 5.01 -16.35 19.77
CA HIS A 361 5.70 -15.50 18.80
C HIS A 361 7.21 -15.69 18.83
N TYR A 362 7.81 -15.64 20.02
CA TYR A 362 9.24 -15.85 20.14
C TYR A 362 9.70 -17.15 19.47
N LEU A 363 8.99 -18.26 19.70
CA LEU A 363 9.33 -19.55 19.10
C LEU A 363 9.29 -19.52 17.57
N SER A 364 8.30 -18.83 16.99
CA SER A 364 8.21 -18.73 15.54
C SER A 364 9.33 -17.89 14.96
N LEU A 365 9.66 -16.76 15.60
CA LEU A 365 10.71 -15.86 15.17
C LEU A 365 12.10 -16.50 15.29
N ASP A 366 12.36 -17.18 16.42
CA ASP A 366 13.60 -17.91 16.68
C ASP A 366 13.82 -19.03 15.65
N GLU A 367 12.77 -19.83 15.38
CA GLU A 367 12.86 -20.92 14.42
C GLU A 367 13.06 -20.42 12.99
N THR A 368 12.49 -19.29 12.62
CA THR A 368 12.71 -18.66 11.31
C THR A 368 14.18 -18.33 11.11
N LEU A 369 14.82 -17.69 12.08
CA LEU A 369 16.23 -17.38 12.02
C LEU A 369 17.11 -18.65 12.05
N ASN A 370 16.75 -19.66 12.83
CA ASN A 370 17.44 -20.95 12.87
C ASN A 370 17.45 -21.62 11.49
N GLU A 371 16.30 -21.72 10.84
CA GLU A 371 16.20 -22.34 9.53
C GLU A 371 16.90 -21.53 8.45
N THR A 372 16.85 -20.20 8.53
CA THR A 372 17.59 -19.31 7.63
C THR A 372 19.10 -19.57 7.75
N ALA A 373 19.63 -19.66 8.97
CA ALA A 373 21.06 -19.94 9.20
C ALA A 373 21.43 -21.36 8.73
N ARG A 374 20.63 -22.35 9.10
CA ARG A 374 20.86 -23.76 8.76
C ARG A 374 20.92 -23.99 7.25
N LEU A 375 20.04 -23.32 6.49
CA LEU A 375 19.91 -23.47 5.05
C LEU A 375 20.38 -22.22 4.26
N LYS A 376 21.19 -21.35 4.90
CA LYS A 376 21.64 -20.07 4.34
C LYS A 376 22.07 -20.19 2.87
N THR A 377 22.94 -21.14 2.55
CA THR A 377 23.48 -21.31 1.20
C THR A 377 22.39 -21.68 0.19
N GLN A 378 21.45 -22.51 0.57
CA GLN A 378 20.33 -22.91 -0.30
C GLN A 378 19.40 -21.71 -0.54
N ILE A 379 18.94 -21.04 0.53
CA ILE A 379 18.01 -19.92 0.48
C ILE A 379 18.63 -18.77 -0.31
N LEU A 380 19.88 -18.41 -0.01
CA LEU A 380 20.55 -17.29 -0.66
C LEU A 380 20.88 -17.57 -2.13
N ASN A 381 21.16 -18.82 -2.52
CA ASN A 381 21.28 -19.19 -3.93
C ASN A 381 19.96 -18.99 -4.69
N SER A 382 18.86 -19.45 -4.15
CA SER A 382 17.56 -19.27 -4.80
C SER A 382 17.17 -17.79 -4.86
N TRP A 383 17.46 -17.02 -3.78
CA TRP A 383 17.26 -15.59 -3.74
C TRP A 383 18.11 -14.84 -4.80
N VAL A 384 19.32 -15.26 -5.04
CA VAL A 384 20.16 -14.70 -6.11
C VAL A 384 19.63 -15.07 -7.48
N GLU A 385 19.24 -16.34 -7.69
CA GLU A 385 18.79 -16.84 -9.01
C GLU A 385 17.53 -16.15 -9.50
N GLN A 386 16.56 -15.86 -8.64
CA GLN A 386 15.28 -15.27 -9.03
C GLN A 386 15.40 -13.93 -9.77
N TRP A 387 16.40 -13.10 -9.43
CA TRP A 387 16.60 -11.79 -10.07
C TRP A 387 17.02 -11.92 -11.53
N TYR A 388 17.87 -12.89 -11.84
CA TYR A 388 18.28 -13.14 -13.23
C TYR A 388 17.20 -13.90 -14.01
N GLU A 389 16.42 -14.75 -13.34
CA GLU A 389 15.24 -15.37 -13.91
C GLU A 389 14.19 -14.33 -14.29
N ALA A 390 13.93 -13.36 -13.43
CA ALA A 390 13.04 -12.24 -13.69
C ALA A 390 13.45 -11.45 -14.95
N ILE A 391 14.76 -11.18 -15.12
CA ILE A 391 15.30 -10.51 -16.32
C ILE A 391 15.04 -11.36 -17.56
N ALA A 392 15.29 -12.66 -17.51
CA ALA A 392 15.11 -13.57 -18.64
C ALA A 392 13.63 -13.73 -19.04
N GLN A 393 12.75 -13.87 -18.05
CA GLN A 393 11.29 -13.93 -18.26
C GLN A 393 10.78 -12.62 -18.88
N GLY A 394 11.19 -11.46 -18.33
CA GLY A 394 10.80 -10.17 -18.86
C GLY A 394 11.27 -9.95 -20.30
N ALA A 395 12.48 -10.41 -20.65
CA ALA A 395 12.99 -10.39 -22.03
C ALA A 395 12.16 -11.28 -22.99
N ALA A 396 11.60 -12.38 -22.49
CA ALA A 396 10.70 -13.25 -23.22
C ALA A 396 9.23 -12.77 -23.17
N GLY A 397 8.95 -11.71 -22.42
CA GLY A 397 7.61 -11.20 -22.15
C GLY A 397 6.75 -12.16 -21.33
N GLU A 398 7.37 -13.00 -20.52
CA GLU A 398 6.70 -14.01 -19.71
C GLU A 398 6.41 -13.49 -18.31
N LEU A 399 5.19 -13.79 -17.84
CA LEU A 399 4.80 -13.60 -16.44
C LEU A 399 5.09 -14.88 -15.68
N GLU A 400 5.18 -14.77 -14.33
CA GLU A 400 5.28 -15.97 -13.51
C GLU A 400 4.02 -16.82 -13.66
N PRO A 401 4.17 -18.13 -13.77
CA PRO A 401 3.02 -19.03 -13.67
C PRO A 401 2.52 -19.01 -12.24
N ASN A 402 1.21 -18.82 -12.06
CA ASN A 402 0.61 -18.76 -10.74
C ASN A 402 0.96 -19.98 -9.89
N GLN A 403 1.29 -19.73 -8.63
CA GLN A 403 1.51 -20.78 -7.64
C GLN A 403 0.18 -21.32 -7.14
N ILE A 404 -0.06 -22.62 -7.34
CA ILE A 404 -1.27 -23.27 -6.82
C ILE A 404 -0.92 -23.97 -5.53
N VAL A 405 -1.45 -23.49 -4.42
CA VAL A 405 -1.24 -24.08 -3.10
C VAL A 405 -2.49 -24.80 -2.57
N SER A 406 -3.65 -24.61 -3.19
CA SER A 406 -4.88 -25.33 -2.86
C SER A 406 -5.38 -26.17 -4.05
N PRO A 407 -5.74 -27.44 -3.82
CA PRO A 407 -6.37 -28.27 -4.84
C PRO A 407 -7.80 -27.83 -5.21
N ALA A 408 -8.38 -26.90 -4.47
CA ALA A 408 -9.66 -26.27 -4.80
C ALA A 408 -9.57 -25.31 -5.97
N HIS A 409 -8.40 -24.76 -6.24
CA HIS A 409 -8.16 -23.88 -7.37
C HIS A 409 -8.02 -24.67 -8.68
N THR A 410 -8.55 -24.11 -9.73
CA THR A 410 -8.35 -24.63 -11.09
C THR A 410 -7.25 -23.83 -11.78
N ILE A 411 -6.29 -24.54 -12.37
CA ILE A 411 -5.17 -23.92 -13.13
C ILE A 411 -5.66 -22.93 -14.18
N SER A 412 -6.77 -23.23 -14.83
CA SER A 412 -7.37 -22.39 -15.87
C SER A 412 -7.79 -20.98 -15.40
N TRP A 413 -7.87 -20.75 -14.11
CA TRP A 413 -8.29 -19.45 -13.57
C TRP A 413 -7.13 -18.51 -13.28
N GLN A 414 -5.97 -19.08 -12.96
CA GLN A 414 -4.91 -18.34 -12.27
C GLN A 414 -3.67 -18.13 -13.11
N VAL A 415 -3.44 -19.02 -14.06
CA VAL A 415 -2.18 -19.01 -14.81
C VAL A 415 -2.20 -17.92 -15.88
N PRO A 416 -1.34 -16.91 -15.79
CA PRO A 416 -1.18 -15.92 -16.85
C PRO A 416 -0.65 -16.59 -18.13
N ASN A 417 -1.27 -16.31 -19.27
CA ASN A 417 -0.81 -16.77 -20.58
C ASN A 417 -0.58 -15.62 -21.57
N GLU A 418 -0.62 -14.40 -21.08
CA GLU A 418 -0.36 -13.21 -21.87
C GLU A 418 1.12 -12.84 -21.86
N LYS A 419 1.52 -12.08 -22.88
CA LYS A 419 2.87 -11.54 -23.00
C LYS A 419 2.86 -10.07 -22.58
N VAL A 420 3.81 -9.71 -21.73
CA VAL A 420 4.04 -8.31 -21.29
C VAL A 420 5.53 -8.01 -21.41
N TYR A 421 5.89 -7.15 -22.36
CA TYR A 421 7.29 -6.74 -22.56
C TYR A 421 7.65 -5.42 -21.89
N GLY A 422 6.66 -4.66 -21.46
CA GLY A 422 6.85 -3.40 -20.75
C GLY A 422 5.60 -2.56 -20.69
N TYR A 423 5.70 -1.45 -19.98
CA TYR A 423 4.65 -0.46 -19.81
C TYR A 423 5.10 0.88 -20.40
N PHE A 424 4.16 1.69 -20.88
CA PHE A 424 4.47 3.00 -21.44
C PHE A 424 3.52 4.08 -20.92
N PHE A 425 4.04 5.31 -20.83
CA PHE A 425 3.32 6.51 -20.42
C PHE A 425 3.65 7.65 -21.39
N LYS A 426 2.63 8.18 -22.05
CA LYS A 426 2.82 9.22 -23.06
C LYS A 426 3.01 10.60 -22.42
N PRO A 427 3.83 11.48 -23.01
CA PRO A 427 3.98 12.84 -22.53
C PRO A 427 2.70 13.67 -22.73
N ASN A 428 2.52 14.68 -21.93
CA ASN A 428 1.33 15.54 -21.86
C ASN A 428 0.04 14.76 -21.54
N ASN A 429 0.14 13.72 -20.73
CA ASN A 429 -0.95 12.85 -20.34
C ASN A 429 -0.76 12.40 -18.90
N HIS A 430 -1.42 13.03 -17.95
CA HIS A 430 -1.32 12.79 -16.51
C HIS A 430 0.09 13.01 -15.94
N ASP A 431 0.89 13.89 -16.50
CA ASP A 431 2.33 14.01 -16.26
C ASP A 431 2.68 14.05 -14.77
N GLY A 432 2.01 14.86 -13.96
CA GLY A 432 2.28 14.97 -12.53
C GLY A 432 2.03 13.65 -11.74
N ASP A 433 0.95 12.95 -12.05
CA ASP A 433 0.62 11.66 -11.41
C ASP A 433 1.55 10.54 -11.92
N VAL A 434 1.93 10.58 -13.20
CA VAL A 434 2.95 9.69 -13.79
C VAL A 434 4.29 9.90 -13.11
N ALA A 435 4.74 11.13 -12.94
CA ALA A 435 6.02 11.43 -12.30
C ALA A 435 6.07 10.92 -10.85
N LYS A 436 5.00 11.12 -10.07
CA LYS A 436 4.89 10.57 -8.72
C LYS A 436 4.98 9.05 -8.73
N MET A 437 4.25 8.38 -9.61
CA MET A 437 4.27 6.92 -9.74
C MET A 437 5.67 6.40 -10.12
N ILE A 438 6.32 7.03 -11.11
CA ILE A 438 7.68 6.66 -11.53
C ILE A 438 8.66 6.81 -10.37
N SER A 439 8.55 7.87 -9.57
CA SER A 439 9.43 8.06 -8.40
C SER A 439 9.28 6.93 -7.37
N VAL A 440 8.05 6.43 -7.13
CA VAL A 440 7.82 5.26 -6.26
C VAL A 440 8.47 3.99 -6.84
N LEU A 441 8.35 3.78 -8.15
CA LEU A 441 8.97 2.64 -8.84
C LEU A 441 10.51 2.74 -8.82
N GLN A 442 11.07 3.90 -9.13
CA GLN A 442 12.53 4.12 -9.14
C GLN A 442 13.14 3.97 -7.75
N ARG A 443 12.45 4.39 -6.69
CA ARG A 443 12.87 4.15 -5.31
C ARG A 443 13.05 2.67 -5.01
N ALA A 444 12.26 1.81 -5.67
CA ALA A 444 12.38 0.36 -5.57
C ALA A 444 13.51 -0.24 -6.45
N GLY A 445 14.23 0.57 -7.23
CA GLY A 445 15.28 0.12 -8.16
C GLY A 445 14.77 -0.15 -9.58
N VAL A 446 13.53 0.25 -9.93
CA VAL A 446 13.00 0.08 -11.29
C VAL A 446 13.70 1.05 -12.26
N LYS A 447 14.24 0.50 -13.34
CA LYS A 447 14.84 1.27 -14.44
C LYS A 447 13.78 1.76 -15.40
N VAL A 448 13.78 3.05 -15.69
CA VAL A 448 12.84 3.72 -16.56
C VAL A 448 13.57 4.39 -17.71
N TYR A 449 13.01 4.33 -18.89
CA TYR A 449 13.58 4.88 -20.11
C TYR A 449 12.64 5.88 -20.75
N GLU A 450 13.18 6.79 -21.55
CA GLU A 450 12.45 7.74 -22.36
C GLU A 450 12.74 7.52 -23.85
N LEU A 451 11.71 7.63 -24.70
CA LEU A 451 11.86 7.60 -26.17
C LEU A 451 12.43 8.91 -26.67
N ASN A 452 13.62 8.89 -27.27
CA ASN A 452 14.28 10.06 -27.86
C ASN A 452 13.61 10.53 -29.18
N SER A 453 12.87 9.64 -29.82
CA SER A 453 12.17 9.92 -31.07
C SER A 453 10.91 9.06 -31.18
N ALA A 454 9.96 9.54 -31.98
CA ALA A 454 8.71 8.79 -32.21
C ALA A 454 8.98 7.43 -32.88
N VAL A 455 8.30 6.40 -32.44
CA VAL A 455 8.40 5.03 -32.95
C VAL A 455 7.03 4.39 -33.08
N THR A 456 6.81 3.67 -34.20
CA THR A 456 5.58 2.88 -34.38
C THR A 456 5.75 1.51 -33.75
N VAL A 457 4.90 1.20 -32.79
CA VAL A 457 4.96 0.00 -31.97
C VAL A 457 3.72 -0.86 -32.24
N PRO A 458 3.89 -2.12 -32.67
CA PRO A 458 2.78 -3.08 -32.77
C PRO A 458 2.52 -3.75 -31.42
N GLY A 459 1.27 -4.21 -31.23
CA GLY A 459 0.93 -4.95 -30.01
C GLY A 459 0.79 -4.08 -28.75
N ILE A 460 0.37 -2.83 -28.91
CA ILE A 460 0.03 -1.96 -27.78
C ILE A 460 -1.35 -2.34 -27.25
N HIS A 461 -1.45 -2.57 -25.95
CA HIS A 461 -2.70 -2.63 -25.21
C HIS A 461 -2.85 -1.38 -24.33
N ILE A 462 -3.97 -0.70 -24.44
CA ILE A 462 -4.32 0.45 -23.63
C ILE A 462 -5.06 -0.04 -22.38
N ASN A 463 -4.67 0.43 -21.19
CA ASN A 463 -5.30 0.06 -19.94
C ASN A 463 -6.82 0.29 -19.97
N GLY A 464 -7.56 -0.72 -19.55
CA GLY A 464 -9.02 -0.70 -19.54
C GLY A 464 -9.68 -1.02 -20.89
N ASP A 465 -8.91 -1.24 -21.97
CA ASP A 465 -9.46 -1.63 -23.27
C ASP A 465 -9.54 -3.16 -23.38
N VAL A 466 -10.53 -3.74 -22.72
CA VAL A 466 -10.80 -5.17 -22.68
C VAL A 466 -12.22 -5.48 -23.17
N SER A 467 -12.40 -6.63 -23.82
CA SER A 467 -13.69 -7.16 -24.22
C SER A 467 -14.01 -8.44 -23.46
N PHE A 468 -15.26 -8.62 -23.06
CA PHE A 468 -15.74 -9.83 -22.41
C PHE A 468 -16.45 -10.72 -23.39
N THR A 469 -16.06 -11.98 -23.51
CA THR A 469 -16.65 -12.94 -24.42
C THR A 469 -17.87 -13.67 -23.83
N ASN A 470 -17.95 -13.75 -22.50
CA ASN A 470 -19.07 -14.37 -21.80
C ASN A 470 -19.32 -13.70 -20.43
N THR A 471 -20.47 -13.08 -20.24
CA THR A 471 -20.84 -12.38 -19.00
C THR A 471 -21.37 -13.30 -17.91
N ALA A 472 -21.59 -14.58 -18.18
CA ALA A 472 -22.17 -15.53 -17.22
C ALA A 472 -21.11 -16.25 -16.40
N GLU A 473 -19.86 -16.33 -16.87
CA GLU A 473 -18.78 -17.01 -16.18
C GLU A 473 -17.86 -16.05 -15.46
N LEU A 474 -17.39 -16.39 -14.29
CA LEU A 474 -16.45 -15.61 -13.52
C LEU A 474 -15.06 -16.22 -13.65
N GLY A 475 -14.11 -15.51 -14.29
CA GLY A 475 -12.73 -15.97 -14.47
C GLY A 475 -11.99 -15.27 -15.61
N PRO A 476 -10.67 -15.22 -15.57
CA PRO A 476 -9.84 -14.46 -16.52
C PRO A 476 -9.89 -14.99 -17.97
N ALA A 477 -10.28 -16.23 -18.19
CA ALA A 477 -10.41 -16.82 -19.54
C ALA A 477 -11.43 -16.14 -20.46
N ARG A 478 -12.14 -15.13 -19.98
CA ARG A 478 -13.24 -14.45 -20.67
C ARG A 478 -12.91 -13.07 -21.19
N GLN A 479 -11.77 -12.57 -20.81
CA GLN A 479 -11.34 -11.25 -21.23
C GLN A 479 -10.43 -11.37 -22.44
N THR A 480 -10.62 -10.45 -23.36
CA THR A 480 -9.75 -10.27 -24.49
C THR A 480 -9.19 -8.87 -24.42
N LYS A 481 -7.88 -8.74 -24.31
CA LYS A 481 -7.19 -7.45 -24.45
C LYS A 481 -7.23 -7.04 -25.90
N ASN A 482 -7.78 -5.86 -26.19
CA ASN A 482 -7.65 -5.26 -27.50
C ASN A 482 -6.23 -4.74 -27.68
N VAL A 483 -5.61 -5.02 -28.80
CA VAL A 483 -4.27 -4.55 -29.13
C VAL A 483 -4.25 -3.85 -30.47
N VAL A 484 -3.45 -2.80 -30.55
CA VAL A 484 -3.35 -1.93 -31.72
C VAL A 484 -1.88 -1.72 -32.11
N THR A 485 -1.65 -1.24 -33.33
CA THR A 485 -0.37 -0.65 -33.72
C THR A 485 -0.50 0.87 -33.60
N GLN A 486 0.38 1.49 -32.85
CA GLN A 486 0.34 2.93 -32.60
C GLN A 486 1.74 3.53 -32.64
N THR A 487 1.84 4.80 -33.09
CA THR A 487 3.06 5.57 -32.95
C THR A 487 3.11 6.22 -31.55
N LEU A 488 4.10 5.84 -30.76
CA LEU A 488 4.44 6.49 -29.52
C LEU A 488 5.33 7.69 -29.81
N PRO A 489 5.01 8.90 -29.28
CA PRO A 489 5.81 10.10 -29.52
C PRO A 489 7.15 10.06 -28.75
N ALA A 490 8.08 10.94 -29.13
CA ALA A 490 9.24 11.26 -28.31
C ALA A 490 8.76 11.75 -26.92
N GLY A 491 9.56 11.52 -25.89
CA GLY A 491 9.18 11.83 -24.49
C GLY A 491 8.28 10.76 -23.85
N THR A 492 7.89 9.69 -24.55
CA THR A 492 7.17 8.57 -23.95
C THR A 492 8.08 7.84 -22.98
N LEU A 493 7.65 7.72 -21.71
CA LEU A 493 8.33 6.89 -20.71
C LEU A 493 8.03 5.42 -20.96
N TYR A 494 9.05 4.59 -20.85
CA TYR A 494 8.98 3.16 -21.05
C TYR A 494 9.64 2.39 -19.91
N ILE A 495 8.92 1.44 -19.34
CA ILE A 495 9.38 0.56 -18.28
C ILE A 495 9.47 -0.85 -18.84
N PRO A 496 10.67 -1.35 -19.20
CA PRO A 496 10.82 -2.71 -19.71
C PRO A 496 10.58 -3.74 -18.61
N MET A 497 9.96 -4.87 -18.95
CA MET A 497 9.88 -6.03 -18.05
C MET A 497 11.23 -6.78 -17.97
N ALA A 498 12.12 -6.61 -18.94
CA ALA A 498 13.47 -7.21 -18.94
C ALA A 498 14.41 -6.55 -17.91
N GLN A 499 14.05 -6.60 -16.64
CA GLN A 499 14.85 -6.14 -15.53
C GLN A 499 14.53 -6.96 -14.26
N SER A 500 15.40 -6.91 -13.26
CA SER A 500 15.26 -7.69 -12.02
C SER A 500 13.96 -7.38 -11.28
N MET A 501 13.50 -6.13 -11.31
CA MET A 501 12.28 -5.67 -10.65
C MET A 501 10.97 -6.05 -11.38
N LYS A 502 11.01 -6.97 -12.34
CA LYS A 502 9.85 -7.43 -13.12
C LYS A 502 8.62 -7.75 -12.25
N HIS A 503 8.81 -8.47 -11.16
CA HIS A 503 7.72 -8.91 -10.28
C HIS A 503 7.00 -7.73 -9.64
N TRP A 504 7.75 -6.77 -9.13
CA TRP A 504 7.19 -5.54 -8.54
C TRP A 504 6.50 -4.67 -9.59
N ILE A 505 7.10 -4.52 -10.76
CA ILE A 505 6.50 -3.77 -11.89
C ILE A 505 5.14 -4.37 -12.26
N GLN A 506 5.08 -5.68 -12.47
CA GLN A 506 3.84 -6.36 -12.85
C GLN A 506 2.78 -6.26 -11.77
N ALA A 507 3.15 -6.40 -10.50
CA ALA A 507 2.22 -6.32 -9.38
C ALA A 507 1.58 -4.93 -9.25
N LEU A 508 2.32 -3.87 -9.56
CA LEU A 508 1.81 -2.50 -9.46
C LEU A 508 1.12 -1.99 -10.74
N LEU A 509 1.56 -2.44 -11.92
CA LEU A 509 1.07 -1.90 -13.19
C LEU A 509 0.14 -2.86 -13.95
N GLY A 510 0.10 -4.13 -13.58
CA GLY A 510 -0.77 -5.12 -14.18
C GLY A 510 -2.25 -4.83 -13.93
N GLU A 511 -3.09 -5.01 -14.94
CA GLU A 511 -4.54 -4.83 -14.80
C GLU A 511 -5.25 -6.04 -14.22
N ASP A 512 -4.74 -7.24 -14.49
CA ASP A 512 -5.32 -8.51 -14.07
C ASP A 512 -4.49 -9.11 -12.92
N PRO A 513 -5.04 -9.21 -11.72
CA PRO A 513 -4.35 -9.87 -10.61
C PRO A 513 -4.33 -11.39 -10.72
N PHE A 514 -5.06 -11.97 -11.70
CA PHE A 514 -5.23 -13.42 -11.90
C PHE A 514 -5.71 -14.17 -10.66
N VAL A 515 -6.45 -13.49 -9.79
CA VAL A 515 -7.03 -14.07 -8.58
C VAL A 515 -8.50 -14.36 -8.80
N PRO A 516 -9.01 -15.55 -8.50
CA PRO A 516 -10.45 -15.87 -8.56
C PRO A 516 -11.24 -15.00 -7.60
N TYR A 517 -12.36 -14.45 -8.03
CA TYR A 517 -13.14 -13.49 -7.24
C TYR A 517 -13.57 -14.04 -5.86
N ALA A 518 -13.81 -15.35 -5.77
CA ALA A 518 -14.21 -16.01 -4.51
C ALA A 518 -13.16 -15.88 -3.39
N TYR A 519 -11.92 -15.55 -3.74
CA TYR A 519 -10.79 -15.37 -2.83
C TYR A 519 -10.40 -13.92 -2.61
N PHE A 520 -11.12 -12.97 -3.22
CA PHE A 520 -10.92 -11.57 -2.89
C PHE A 520 -11.32 -11.33 -1.44
N TYR A 521 -10.41 -10.75 -0.72
CA TYR A 521 -10.46 -10.57 0.71
C TYR A 521 -10.26 -9.09 1.04
N ASP A 522 -10.98 -8.57 2.04
CA ASP A 522 -10.92 -7.18 2.51
C ASP A 522 -11.02 -6.16 1.35
N VAL A 523 -10.02 -5.34 1.15
CA VAL A 523 -9.88 -4.37 0.06
C VAL A 523 -8.62 -4.68 -0.72
N THR A 524 -8.73 -4.70 -2.03
CA THR A 524 -7.64 -5.09 -2.92
C THR A 524 -7.22 -3.91 -3.78
N GLY A 525 -5.92 -3.59 -3.74
CA GLY A 525 -5.32 -2.53 -4.53
C GLY A 525 -4.38 -3.10 -5.59
N TRP A 526 -4.72 -2.94 -6.85
CA TRP A 526 -3.83 -3.26 -7.96
C TRP A 526 -4.01 -2.25 -9.08
N SER A 527 -3.07 -2.27 -10.06
CA SER A 527 -3.02 -1.34 -11.18
C SER A 527 -2.98 0.13 -10.76
N PHE A 528 -1.80 0.63 -10.55
CA PHE A 528 -1.60 2.06 -10.27
C PHE A 528 -2.23 2.96 -11.35
N SER A 529 -2.21 2.52 -12.61
CA SER A 529 -2.89 3.26 -13.68
C SER A 529 -4.39 3.43 -13.41
N GLN A 530 -5.07 2.41 -12.86
CA GLN A 530 -6.50 2.49 -12.53
C GLN A 530 -6.73 3.31 -11.25
N LEU A 531 -5.93 3.09 -10.20
CA LEU A 531 -6.03 3.83 -8.94
C LEU A 531 -5.76 5.32 -9.13
N LYS A 532 -4.81 5.66 -9.98
CA LYS A 532 -4.46 7.04 -10.33
C LYS A 532 -5.34 7.64 -11.44
N GLY A 533 -6.31 6.85 -11.95
CA GLY A 533 -7.25 7.31 -12.97
C GLY A 533 -6.57 7.73 -14.28
N MET A 534 -5.47 7.05 -14.63
CA MET A 534 -4.73 7.34 -15.86
C MET A 534 -5.42 6.70 -17.07
N SER A 535 -5.37 7.39 -18.20
CA SER A 535 -5.90 6.93 -19.49
C SER A 535 -4.83 7.02 -20.57
N GLY A 536 -5.01 6.27 -21.66
CA GLY A 536 -4.12 6.34 -22.82
C GLY A 536 -2.71 5.75 -22.63
N ASN A 537 -2.41 5.20 -21.47
CA ASN A 537 -1.21 4.44 -21.12
C ASN A 537 -1.51 2.96 -21.18
N GLY A 538 -0.48 2.12 -21.15
CA GLY A 538 -0.74 0.68 -21.23
C GLY A 538 0.51 -0.17 -21.30
N SER A 539 0.36 -1.37 -21.86
CA SER A 539 1.42 -2.38 -21.94
C SER A 539 1.74 -2.76 -23.39
N LEU A 540 2.91 -3.35 -23.57
CA LEU A 540 3.38 -3.91 -24.82
C LEU A 540 3.26 -5.43 -24.80
N THR A 541 2.52 -6.01 -25.73
CA THR A 541 2.39 -7.47 -25.91
C THR A 541 3.45 -8.04 -26.87
N ARG A 542 4.29 -7.18 -27.42
CA ARG A 542 5.44 -7.50 -28.29
C ARG A 542 6.65 -6.68 -27.85
N PRO A 543 7.87 -7.12 -28.13
CA PRO A 543 9.06 -6.35 -27.80
C PRO A 543 9.01 -4.94 -28.41
N MET A 544 9.58 -3.96 -27.70
CA MET A 544 9.85 -2.65 -28.27
C MET A 544 10.68 -2.81 -29.55
N PRO A 545 10.32 -2.17 -30.66
CA PRO A 545 11.08 -2.29 -31.92
C PRO A 545 12.55 -1.93 -31.72
N ALA A 546 13.45 -2.67 -32.38
CA ALA A 546 14.89 -2.40 -32.32
C ALA A 546 15.29 -1.01 -32.87
N SER A 547 14.39 -0.36 -33.62
CA SER A 547 14.59 1.02 -34.10
C SER A 547 14.29 2.08 -33.06
N ALA A 548 13.73 1.72 -31.90
CA ALA A 548 13.48 2.65 -30.82
C ALA A 548 14.80 3.17 -30.22
N SER A 549 14.93 4.48 -30.14
CA SER A 549 16.05 5.14 -29.43
C SER A 549 15.59 5.44 -28.01
N LEU A 550 16.22 4.83 -27.03
CA LEU A 550 15.86 4.92 -25.63
C LEU A 550 17.03 5.48 -24.79
N SER A 551 16.75 6.38 -23.88
CA SER A 551 17.68 6.85 -22.85
C SER A 551 17.13 6.48 -21.47
N MET A 552 17.98 5.90 -20.61
CA MET A 552 17.61 5.70 -19.21
C MET A 552 17.51 7.06 -18.52
N ILE A 553 16.44 7.25 -17.74
CA ILE A 553 16.22 8.50 -16.99
C ILE A 553 16.49 8.29 -15.50
N GLY A 554 16.97 9.35 -14.84
CA GLY A 554 16.96 9.46 -13.38
C GLY A 554 15.55 9.79 -12.87
N ALA A 555 15.40 10.90 -12.13
CA ALA A 555 14.05 11.37 -11.79
C ALA A 555 13.29 11.81 -13.06
N PRO A 556 11.95 11.66 -13.10
CA PRO A 556 11.14 12.23 -14.16
C PRO A 556 11.29 13.76 -14.19
N ASP A 557 11.43 14.31 -15.39
CA ASP A 557 11.45 15.75 -15.63
C ASP A 557 10.40 16.06 -16.71
N LEU A 558 9.15 16.14 -16.27
CA LEU A 558 7.97 16.35 -17.10
C LEU A 558 7.42 17.78 -16.98
N GLY A 559 8.11 18.65 -16.23
CA GLY A 559 7.79 20.05 -16.04
C GLY A 559 8.17 20.93 -17.25
N GLY A 560 8.34 22.19 -17.00
CA GLY A 560 8.79 23.22 -17.90
C GLY A 560 7.79 24.35 -18.10
N ALA A 561 8.26 25.59 -18.06
CA ALA A 561 7.47 26.78 -18.30
C ALA A 561 8.16 27.69 -19.35
N PRO A 562 7.43 28.63 -19.98
CA PRO A 562 8.05 29.56 -20.93
C PRO A 562 9.08 30.45 -20.25
N ALA A 563 10.30 30.48 -20.76
CA ALA A 563 11.42 31.28 -20.21
C ALA A 563 11.17 32.80 -20.24
N ASN A 564 10.28 33.29 -21.10
CA ASN A 564 9.96 34.73 -21.22
C ASN A 564 8.52 34.99 -20.81
N PRO A 565 8.23 36.12 -20.15
CA PRO A 565 6.87 36.49 -19.80
C PRO A 565 5.96 36.54 -21.03
N VAL A 566 4.80 35.90 -20.91
CA VAL A 566 3.76 35.90 -21.93
C VAL A 566 2.45 36.43 -21.37
N LYS A 567 1.52 36.77 -22.26
CA LYS A 567 0.25 37.38 -21.86
C LYS A 567 -0.65 36.45 -21.07
N TYR A 568 -0.63 35.14 -21.41
CA TYR A 568 -1.37 34.08 -20.74
C TYR A 568 -0.54 32.80 -20.70
N TYR A 569 -0.84 31.95 -19.73
CA TYR A 569 -0.23 30.65 -19.60
C TYR A 569 -1.33 29.59 -19.54
N ALA A 570 -1.08 28.40 -20.06
CA ALA A 570 -2.04 27.31 -20.04
C ALA A 570 -1.38 25.98 -19.69
N PHE A 571 -2.10 25.14 -18.95
CA PHE A 571 -1.71 23.76 -18.65
C PHE A 571 -2.93 22.84 -18.49
N ASN A 572 -2.72 21.55 -18.73
CA ASN A 572 -3.75 20.52 -18.54
C ASN A 572 -4.01 20.31 -17.05
N THR A 573 -5.23 19.94 -16.70
CA THR A 573 -5.66 19.61 -15.33
C THR A 573 -6.09 18.15 -15.22
N ASP A 574 -5.37 17.28 -15.90
CA ASP A 574 -5.62 15.84 -15.99
C ASP A 574 -4.86 15.03 -14.93
N SER A 575 -4.13 15.66 -14.04
CA SER A 575 -3.47 15.07 -12.88
C SER A 575 -3.88 15.75 -11.57
N SER A 576 -3.78 15.04 -10.46
CA SER A 576 -4.01 15.62 -9.13
C SER A 576 -3.00 16.73 -8.85
N ARG A 577 -1.75 16.54 -9.26
CA ARG A 577 -0.68 17.53 -9.08
C ARG A 577 -0.89 18.82 -9.85
N ALA A 578 -1.42 18.75 -11.07
CA ALA A 578 -1.81 19.94 -11.84
C ALA A 578 -2.93 20.74 -11.16
N LEU A 579 -3.89 20.05 -10.54
CA LEU A 579 -4.96 20.70 -9.78
C LEU A 579 -4.47 21.31 -8.47
N ILE A 580 -3.52 20.67 -7.79
CA ILE A 580 -2.84 21.25 -6.61
C ILE A 580 -2.09 22.51 -7.04
N MET A 581 -1.34 22.46 -8.14
CA MET A 581 -0.67 23.65 -8.69
C MET A 581 -1.65 24.77 -8.98
N LEU A 582 -2.79 24.48 -9.60
CA LEU A 582 -3.84 25.46 -9.84
C LEU A 582 -4.37 26.06 -8.53
N PHE A 583 -4.59 25.23 -7.49
CA PHE A 583 -5.01 25.67 -6.17
C PHE A 583 -4.01 26.64 -5.57
N LYS A 584 -2.73 26.27 -5.52
CA LYS A 584 -1.66 27.07 -4.92
C LYS A 584 -1.49 28.42 -5.63
N LEU A 585 -1.51 28.42 -6.96
CA LEU A 585 -1.44 29.65 -7.75
C LEU A 585 -2.64 30.58 -7.50
N ALA A 586 -3.83 30.03 -7.37
CA ALA A 586 -5.03 30.80 -7.04
C ALA A 586 -5.00 31.35 -5.61
N ASP A 587 -4.48 30.59 -4.65
CA ASP A 587 -4.28 30.95 -3.24
C ASP A 587 -3.27 32.12 -3.11
N GLU A 588 -2.25 32.14 -3.98
CA GLU A 588 -1.29 33.26 -4.08
C GLU A 588 -1.81 34.47 -4.87
N GLY A 589 -3.10 34.50 -5.23
CA GLY A 589 -3.74 35.64 -5.89
C GLY A 589 -3.56 35.69 -7.42
N VAL A 590 -3.03 34.61 -8.05
CA VAL A 590 -2.95 34.53 -9.51
C VAL A 590 -4.34 34.36 -10.09
N LYS A 591 -4.73 35.23 -10.98
CA LYS A 591 -6.00 35.17 -11.68
C LYS A 591 -6.02 33.99 -12.65
N ALA A 592 -6.72 32.94 -12.26
CA ALA A 592 -6.80 31.70 -12.99
C ALA A 592 -8.21 31.40 -13.50
N TYR A 593 -8.29 30.75 -14.65
CA TYR A 593 -9.54 30.32 -15.27
C TYR A 593 -9.50 28.86 -15.62
N ARG A 594 -10.69 28.23 -15.72
CA ARG A 594 -10.85 26.91 -16.35
C ARG A 594 -11.79 27.00 -17.54
N THR A 595 -11.48 26.29 -18.63
CA THR A 595 -12.27 26.30 -19.85
C THR A 595 -13.35 25.22 -19.82
N ASN A 596 -14.56 25.52 -20.35
CA ASN A 596 -15.66 24.55 -20.41
C ASN A 596 -15.67 23.71 -21.70
N ALA A 597 -14.71 23.93 -22.57
CA ALA A 597 -14.54 23.18 -23.82
C ALA A 597 -13.07 23.11 -24.20
N GLY A 598 -12.70 22.10 -24.98
CA GLY A 598 -11.38 22.02 -25.56
C GLY A 598 -11.14 23.10 -26.64
N PHE A 599 -9.90 23.44 -26.88
CA PHE A 599 -9.50 24.44 -27.86
C PHE A 599 -8.12 24.14 -28.47
N THR A 600 -7.74 24.87 -29.50
CA THR A 600 -6.42 24.77 -30.14
C THR A 600 -5.78 26.12 -30.21
N VAL A 601 -4.54 26.27 -29.74
CA VAL A 601 -3.72 27.50 -29.87
C VAL A 601 -2.31 27.09 -30.28
N GLY A 602 -1.77 27.78 -31.29
CA GLY A 602 -0.41 27.50 -31.78
C GLY A 602 -0.18 26.07 -32.29
N GLY A 603 -1.25 25.40 -32.74
CA GLY A 603 -1.19 23.99 -33.17
C GLY A 603 -1.29 22.97 -32.03
N LYS A 604 -1.21 23.40 -30.77
CA LYS A 604 -1.38 22.56 -29.59
C LYS A 604 -2.86 22.46 -29.23
N LYS A 605 -3.36 21.21 -29.01
CA LYS A 605 -4.72 20.93 -28.53
C LYS A 605 -4.73 20.92 -27.01
N TYR A 606 -5.78 21.51 -26.47
CA TYR A 606 -6.05 21.57 -25.04
C TYR A 606 -7.42 20.95 -24.73
N PRO A 607 -7.55 20.06 -23.75
CA PRO A 607 -8.83 19.45 -23.39
C PRO A 607 -9.76 20.40 -22.63
N THR A 608 -11.00 19.99 -22.45
CA THR A 608 -11.93 20.63 -21.53
C THR A 608 -11.35 20.67 -20.12
N GLY A 609 -11.54 21.78 -19.41
CA GLY A 609 -11.02 21.96 -18.05
C GLY A 609 -9.60 22.53 -17.96
N THR A 610 -8.94 22.77 -19.11
CA THR A 610 -7.61 23.40 -19.15
C THR A 610 -7.57 24.66 -18.29
N ALA A 611 -6.53 24.78 -17.47
CA ALA A 611 -6.26 25.99 -16.68
C ALA A 611 -5.61 27.05 -17.55
N ILE A 612 -6.03 28.32 -17.36
CA ILE A 612 -5.43 29.52 -18.01
C ILE A 612 -5.11 30.54 -16.93
N LEU A 613 -3.85 30.99 -16.87
CA LEU A 613 -3.40 32.02 -15.94
C LEU A 613 -3.28 33.36 -16.67
N ASP A 614 -3.63 34.45 -15.98
CA ASP A 614 -3.39 35.82 -16.46
C ASP A 614 -1.93 36.20 -16.16
N GLY A 615 -1.14 36.39 -17.21
CA GLY A 615 0.28 36.71 -17.09
C GLY A 615 0.57 38.04 -16.37
N SER A 616 -0.38 38.96 -16.35
CA SER A 616 -0.21 40.21 -15.60
C SER A 616 -0.25 39.96 -14.08
N THR A 617 -1.07 39.02 -13.62
CA THR A 617 -1.12 38.64 -12.19
C THR A 617 0.06 37.76 -11.79
N VAL A 618 0.50 36.86 -12.65
CA VAL A 618 1.76 36.13 -12.48
C VAL A 618 2.93 37.06 -12.24
N ALA A 619 3.06 38.10 -13.10
CA ALA A 619 4.12 39.09 -12.97
C ALA A 619 3.98 39.97 -11.73
N SER A 620 2.76 40.44 -11.41
CA SER A 620 2.53 41.36 -10.26
C SER A 620 2.76 40.65 -8.90
N HIS A 621 2.58 39.33 -8.81
CA HIS A 621 2.85 38.53 -7.60
C HIS A 621 4.24 37.88 -7.61
N SER A 622 5.05 38.15 -8.66
CA SER A 622 6.42 37.62 -8.80
C SER A 622 6.48 36.06 -8.74
N ILE A 623 5.50 35.41 -9.34
CA ILE A 623 5.39 33.95 -9.34
C ILE A 623 6.45 33.32 -10.23
N ASP A 624 7.22 32.39 -9.69
CA ASP A 624 8.17 31.57 -10.43
C ASP A 624 7.45 30.31 -11.00
N LEU A 625 6.91 30.45 -12.21
CA LEU A 625 6.17 29.36 -12.87
C LEU A 625 7.04 28.15 -13.23
N GLU A 626 8.35 28.33 -13.44
CA GLU A 626 9.26 27.20 -13.66
C GLU A 626 9.32 26.33 -12.40
N SER A 627 9.58 26.94 -11.26
CA SER A 627 9.59 26.24 -9.96
C SER A 627 8.28 25.52 -9.67
N TYR A 628 7.14 26.13 -9.99
CA TYR A 628 5.83 25.48 -9.86
C TYR A 628 5.69 24.29 -10.83
N SER A 629 6.04 24.49 -12.10
CA SER A 629 5.98 23.45 -13.11
C SER A 629 6.83 22.23 -12.74
N ASP A 630 8.06 22.45 -12.30
CA ASP A 630 8.98 21.39 -11.87
C ASP A 630 8.51 20.70 -10.59
N THR A 631 8.04 21.49 -9.60
CA THR A 631 7.50 20.91 -8.35
C THR A 631 6.33 19.98 -8.62
N TYR A 632 5.40 20.37 -9.47
CA TYR A 632 4.20 19.61 -9.77
C TYR A 632 4.29 18.74 -11.02
N GLN A 633 5.44 18.76 -11.69
CA GLN A 633 5.69 18.01 -12.94
C GLN A 633 4.56 18.22 -13.97
N THR A 634 4.19 19.48 -14.17
CA THR A 634 3.07 19.90 -15.01
C THR A 634 3.53 20.93 -16.02
N PRO A 635 3.64 20.59 -17.31
CA PRO A 635 4.19 21.49 -18.32
C PRO A 635 3.26 22.66 -18.60
N ILE A 636 3.79 23.88 -18.55
CA ILE A 636 3.08 25.14 -18.79
C ILE A 636 3.42 25.69 -20.19
N THR A 637 2.42 26.08 -20.92
CA THR A 637 2.60 26.67 -22.28
C THR A 637 2.19 28.13 -22.32
N GLY A 638 2.99 28.95 -22.98
CA GLY A 638 2.69 30.36 -23.19
C GLY A 638 1.67 30.61 -24.31
N MET A 639 0.77 31.60 -24.13
CA MET A 639 -0.21 32.00 -25.09
C MET A 639 -0.23 33.52 -25.25
N SER A 640 -0.36 34.02 -26.51
CA SER A 640 -0.50 35.43 -26.81
C SER A 640 -1.95 35.92 -26.83
N VAL A 641 -2.90 35.00 -27.00
CA VAL A 641 -4.35 35.29 -27.11
C VAL A 641 -5.14 34.28 -26.25
N LEU A 642 -6.29 34.73 -25.72
CA LEU A 642 -7.24 33.81 -25.04
C LEU A 642 -8.00 32.98 -26.06
N PRO A 643 -8.32 31.71 -25.74
CA PRO A 643 -9.15 30.88 -26.59
C PRO A 643 -10.58 31.40 -26.72
N SER A 644 -11.25 31.07 -27.81
CA SER A 644 -12.65 31.43 -28.08
C SER A 644 -13.67 30.51 -27.44
N VAL A 645 -13.39 30.05 -26.22
CA VAL A 645 -14.27 29.19 -25.43
C VAL A 645 -14.66 29.87 -24.13
N ASN A 646 -15.81 29.50 -23.57
CA ASN A 646 -16.23 30.00 -22.28
C ASN A 646 -15.22 29.54 -21.23
N ARG A 647 -14.96 30.40 -20.26
CA ARG A 647 -14.07 30.12 -19.15
C ARG A 647 -14.64 30.62 -17.84
N TYR A 648 -14.33 29.97 -16.79
CA TYR A 648 -14.76 30.30 -15.43
C TYR A 648 -13.58 30.82 -14.65
N LEU A 649 -13.77 31.93 -13.95
CA LEU A 649 -12.78 32.44 -13.00
C LEU A 649 -12.75 31.57 -11.77
N ILE A 650 -11.58 31.07 -11.41
CA ILE A 650 -11.36 30.41 -10.13
C ILE A 650 -11.28 31.48 -9.05
N LYS A 651 -12.05 31.32 -7.98
CA LYS A 651 -11.95 32.16 -6.79
C LYS A 651 -10.74 31.71 -5.96
N GLU A 652 -10.14 32.64 -5.24
CA GLU A 652 -9.15 32.30 -4.21
C GLU A 652 -9.76 31.28 -3.26
N PRO A 653 -9.16 30.06 -3.13
CA PRO A 653 -9.80 28.98 -2.44
C PRO A 653 -9.63 29.10 -0.93
N LYS A 654 -10.71 28.94 -0.17
CA LYS A 654 -10.70 28.79 1.27
C LYS A 654 -11.58 27.63 1.67
N LEU A 655 -10.96 26.59 2.23
CA LEU A 655 -11.60 25.31 2.41
C LEU A 655 -11.97 25.03 3.87
N ALA A 656 -13.14 24.43 4.07
CA ALA A 656 -13.57 23.88 5.34
C ALA A 656 -13.85 22.37 5.21
N MET A 657 -13.72 21.62 6.30
CA MET A 657 -14.16 20.22 6.38
C MET A 657 -15.06 20.03 7.62
N LEU A 658 -16.22 19.36 7.43
CA LEU A 658 -17.12 19.02 8.52
C LEU A 658 -16.59 17.85 9.35
N THR A 659 -16.45 18.00 10.66
CA THR A 659 -15.80 17.06 11.56
C THR A 659 -16.68 16.46 12.66
N GLY A 660 -17.99 16.66 12.60
CA GLY A 660 -18.91 16.21 13.65
C GLY A 660 -19.12 17.25 14.76
N THR A 661 -19.37 16.82 15.99
CA THR A 661 -19.73 17.73 17.12
C THR A 661 -18.59 18.05 18.06
N ALA A 662 -17.56 17.21 18.12
CA ALA A 662 -16.44 17.34 19.07
C ALA A 662 -15.36 18.30 18.55
N ALA A 663 -14.58 18.87 19.47
CA ALA A 663 -13.35 19.56 19.13
C ALA A 663 -12.36 18.58 18.50
N VAL A 664 -11.56 19.07 17.57
CA VAL A 664 -10.66 18.25 16.75
C VAL A 664 -9.24 18.31 17.29
N THR A 665 -8.65 17.14 17.54
CA THR A 665 -7.21 17.00 17.73
C THR A 665 -6.61 16.38 16.47
N LEU A 666 -5.49 16.92 16.01
CA LEU A 666 -4.77 16.44 14.82
C LEU A 666 -3.28 16.32 15.13
N PRO A 667 -2.54 15.41 14.48
CA PRO A 667 -1.09 15.39 14.54
C PRO A 667 -0.49 16.76 14.11
N PRO A 668 0.62 17.19 14.71
CA PRO A 668 1.40 16.52 15.76
C PRO A 668 0.90 16.74 17.20
N ALA A 669 -0.17 17.50 17.42
CA ALA A 669 -0.67 17.81 18.78
C ALA A 669 -1.26 16.58 19.50
N GLY A 670 -1.69 15.58 18.76
CA GLY A 670 -2.21 14.32 19.24
C GLY A 670 -2.76 13.49 18.09
N ARG A 671 -3.30 12.30 18.37
CA ARG A 671 -3.92 11.49 17.31
C ARG A 671 -5.17 12.15 16.74
N CYS A 672 -5.47 11.88 15.50
CA CYS A 672 -6.75 12.26 14.92
C CYS A 672 -7.89 11.45 15.57
N ASP A 673 -8.89 12.12 16.13
CA ASP A 673 -9.94 11.53 16.97
C ASP A 673 -11.38 11.72 16.41
N ILE A 674 -11.49 12.15 15.15
CA ILE A 674 -12.78 12.48 14.52
C ILE A 674 -13.40 11.32 13.70
N GLY A 675 -12.86 10.11 13.85
CA GLY A 675 -13.28 8.91 13.12
C GLY A 675 -12.41 8.62 11.88
N THR A 676 -12.39 7.36 11.45
CA THR A 676 -11.47 6.89 10.39
C THR A 676 -11.61 7.68 9.08
N THR A 677 -12.80 7.74 8.51
CA THR A 677 -13.02 8.45 7.23
C THR A 677 -12.69 9.94 7.32
N PRO A 678 -13.16 10.71 8.32
CA PRO A 678 -12.76 12.11 8.44
C PRO A 678 -11.26 12.32 8.70
N CYS A 679 -10.61 11.42 9.45
CA CYS A 679 -9.16 11.50 9.67
C CYS A 679 -8.37 11.27 8.38
N GLN A 680 -8.75 10.26 7.59
CA GLN A 680 -8.12 10.00 6.30
C GLN A 680 -8.37 11.14 5.31
N ALA A 681 -9.56 11.72 5.30
CA ALA A 681 -9.87 12.90 4.50
C ALA A 681 -9.03 14.11 4.92
N MET A 682 -8.88 14.36 6.22
CA MET A 682 -8.06 15.45 6.73
C MET A 682 -6.58 15.27 6.37
N PHE A 683 -6.05 14.05 6.53
CA PHE A 683 -4.69 13.71 6.11
C PHE A 683 -4.51 13.93 4.61
N THR A 684 -5.42 13.36 3.80
CA THR A 684 -5.32 13.49 2.33
C THR A 684 -5.31 14.96 1.93
N MET A 685 -6.19 15.78 2.48
CA MET A 685 -6.25 17.19 2.11
C MET A 685 -5.06 18.00 2.63
N ARG A 686 -4.66 17.82 3.89
CA ARG A 686 -3.60 18.66 4.51
C ARG A 686 -2.19 18.17 4.23
N GLU A 687 -1.95 16.86 4.43
CA GLU A 687 -0.58 16.31 4.38
C GLU A 687 -0.20 15.88 2.97
N LYS A 688 -1.11 15.16 2.27
CA LYS A 688 -0.81 14.64 0.92
C LYS A 688 -0.97 15.70 -0.17
N LEU A 689 -2.10 16.44 -0.15
CA LEU A 689 -2.43 17.43 -1.18
C LEU A 689 -1.98 18.84 -0.79
N ASP A 690 -1.45 19.02 0.41
CA ASP A 690 -0.98 20.32 0.94
C ASP A 690 -2.03 21.45 0.79
N LEU A 691 -3.29 21.15 1.13
CA LEU A 691 -4.38 22.11 1.07
C LEU A 691 -4.66 22.70 2.47
N PRO A 692 -4.73 24.04 2.62
CA PRO A 692 -5.13 24.64 3.89
C PRO A 692 -6.62 24.42 4.14
N VAL A 693 -6.96 23.46 5.00
CA VAL A 693 -8.35 23.06 5.31
C VAL A 693 -8.64 23.26 6.79
N ASP A 694 -9.69 24.03 7.11
CA ASP A 694 -10.11 24.27 8.48
C ASP A 694 -11.17 23.24 8.92
N PRO A 695 -10.99 22.56 10.06
CA PRO A 695 -12.01 21.70 10.62
C PRO A 695 -13.17 22.56 11.19
N ILE A 696 -14.39 22.28 10.76
CA ILE A 696 -15.61 22.98 11.22
C ILE A 696 -16.55 21.96 11.86
N THR A 697 -16.86 22.15 13.14
CA THR A 697 -17.84 21.32 13.83
C THR A 697 -19.27 21.65 13.39
N THR A 698 -20.19 20.72 13.58
CA THR A 698 -21.62 20.97 13.28
C THR A 698 -22.21 22.10 14.15
N THR A 699 -21.67 22.35 15.33
CA THR A 699 -22.02 23.49 16.18
C THR A 699 -21.56 24.82 15.57
N GLN A 700 -20.32 24.90 15.08
CA GLN A 700 -19.82 26.07 14.37
C GLN A 700 -20.56 26.29 13.05
N LEU A 701 -20.89 25.22 12.33
CA LEU A 701 -21.73 25.28 11.13
C LEU A 701 -23.09 25.93 11.46
N ALA A 702 -23.77 25.48 12.52
CA ALA A 702 -25.06 26.01 12.94
C ALA A 702 -24.97 27.49 13.36
N ALA A 703 -23.82 27.95 13.83
CA ALA A 703 -23.53 29.35 14.14
C ALA A 703 -23.18 30.20 12.90
N GLY A 704 -23.17 29.61 11.68
CA GLY A 704 -22.92 30.34 10.43
C GLY A 704 -21.44 30.50 10.09
N ALA A 705 -20.57 29.65 10.63
CA ALA A 705 -19.10 29.75 10.45
C ALA A 705 -18.66 29.75 8.98
N LEU A 706 -19.35 29.02 8.09
CA LEU A 706 -18.97 28.98 6.65
C LEU A 706 -19.09 30.33 5.96
N VAL A 707 -20.18 31.06 6.24
CA VAL A 707 -20.42 32.39 5.65
C VAL A 707 -19.54 33.44 6.34
N SER A 708 -19.51 33.46 7.68
CA SER A 708 -18.71 34.45 8.43
C SER A 708 -17.19 34.29 8.24
N GLY A 709 -16.75 33.07 7.93
CA GLY A 709 -15.36 32.74 7.64
C GLY A 709 -14.96 32.94 6.17
N ASN A 710 -15.89 33.34 5.29
CA ASN A 710 -15.67 33.54 3.84
C ASN A 710 -15.11 32.29 3.13
N TYR A 711 -15.58 31.10 3.52
CA TYR A 711 -15.17 29.87 2.85
C TYR A 711 -15.74 29.80 1.44
N THR A 712 -15.00 29.20 0.51
CA THR A 712 -15.42 28.97 -0.87
C THR A 712 -15.99 27.58 -1.09
N ALA A 713 -15.48 26.61 -0.30
CA ALA A 713 -15.97 25.22 -0.37
C ALA A 713 -15.99 24.58 1.01
N VAL A 714 -16.93 23.66 1.20
CA VAL A 714 -16.98 22.75 2.37
C VAL A 714 -17.02 21.30 1.91
N VAL A 715 -16.08 20.52 2.46
CA VAL A 715 -16.01 19.07 2.26
C VAL A 715 -16.72 18.36 3.42
N ASN A 716 -17.57 17.42 3.10
CA ASN A 716 -18.27 16.62 4.11
C ASN A 716 -17.93 15.13 3.96
N PRO A 717 -16.98 14.59 4.75
CA PRO A 717 -16.58 13.19 4.70
C PRO A 717 -17.62 12.28 5.41
N ALA A 718 -18.78 12.11 4.80
CA ALA A 718 -19.88 11.26 5.25
C ALA A 718 -20.54 11.66 6.60
N THR A 719 -20.29 12.86 7.13
CA THR A 719 -20.94 13.36 8.36
C THR A 719 -22.40 13.70 8.09
N THR A 720 -23.31 13.24 8.94
CA THR A 720 -24.74 13.61 8.86
C THR A 720 -25.00 14.91 9.61
N VAL A 721 -25.42 15.94 8.87
CA VAL A 721 -25.96 17.19 9.44
C VAL A 721 -27.48 17.01 9.58
N PRO A 722 -28.02 17.00 10.79
CA PRO A 722 -29.46 16.86 10.98
C PRO A 722 -30.22 18.09 10.49
N ALA A 723 -31.51 17.93 10.22
CA ALA A 723 -32.40 19.06 9.92
C ALA A 723 -32.37 20.08 11.08
N GLY A 724 -32.45 21.36 10.76
CA GLY A 724 -32.42 22.46 11.74
C GLY A 724 -31.35 23.51 11.40
N ALA A 725 -30.83 24.22 12.39
CA ALA A 725 -29.94 25.37 12.20
C ALA A 725 -28.69 25.06 11.36
N GLY A 726 -28.05 23.87 11.56
CA GLY A 726 -26.88 23.47 10.77
C GLY A 726 -27.22 23.26 9.30
N ALA A 727 -28.33 22.60 9.01
CA ALA A 727 -28.81 22.37 7.64
C ALA A 727 -29.18 23.69 6.95
N THR A 728 -29.83 24.61 7.68
CA THR A 728 -30.16 25.96 7.18
C THR A 728 -28.91 26.78 6.89
N ALA A 729 -27.91 26.73 7.77
CA ALA A 729 -26.62 27.41 7.55
C ALA A 729 -25.88 26.85 6.32
N LEU A 730 -25.90 25.53 6.15
CA LEU A 730 -25.31 24.88 4.98
C LEU A 730 -26.03 25.32 3.68
N GLN A 731 -27.38 25.32 3.70
CA GLN A 731 -28.18 25.81 2.57
C GLN A 731 -27.86 27.28 2.22
N THR A 732 -27.78 28.13 3.25
CA THR A 732 -27.45 29.55 3.08
C THR A 732 -26.07 29.74 2.44
N PHE A 733 -25.07 28.97 2.88
CA PHE A 733 -23.74 28.99 2.34
C PHE A 733 -23.71 28.62 0.84
N VAL A 734 -24.35 27.50 0.49
CA VAL A 734 -24.36 27.04 -0.91
C VAL A 734 -25.19 27.95 -1.79
N ASN A 735 -26.37 28.40 -1.32
CA ASN A 735 -27.18 29.35 -2.06
C ASN A 735 -26.45 30.67 -2.35
N GLY A 736 -25.55 31.08 -1.45
CA GLY A 736 -24.69 32.26 -1.58
C GLY A 736 -23.46 32.09 -2.48
N GLY A 737 -23.29 30.94 -3.10
CA GLY A 737 -22.20 30.67 -4.04
C GLY A 737 -21.07 29.80 -3.49
N GLY A 738 -21.27 29.12 -2.36
CA GLY A 738 -20.33 28.11 -1.84
C GLY A 738 -20.47 26.77 -2.55
N SER A 739 -19.40 25.98 -2.59
CA SER A 739 -19.39 24.61 -3.07
C SER A 739 -19.55 23.63 -1.88
N TYR A 740 -20.49 22.69 -2.02
CA TYR A 740 -20.64 21.55 -1.10
C TYR A 740 -20.22 20.28 -1.81
N PHE A 741 -19.13 19.69 -1.34
CA PHE A 741 -18.61 18.42 -1.84
C PHE A 741 -18.75 17.35 -0.75
N SER A 742 -19.34 16.21 -1.09
CA SER A 742 -19.54 15.14 -0.10
C SER A 742 -19.59 13.76 -0.73
N TRP A 743 -19.46 12.74 0.12
CA TRP A 743 -19.61 11.35 -0.29
C TRP A 743 -20.40 10.51 0.73
N GLY A 744 -20.79 9.33 0.31
CA GLY A 744 -21.51 8.38 1.13
C GLY A 744 -22.91 8.82 1.55
N THR A 745 -23.53 8.01 2.41
CA THR A 745 -24.92 8.21 2.86
C THR A 745 -25.09 9.50 3.69
N GLY A 746 -24.15 9.77 4.60
CA GLY A 746 -24.21 10.92 5.49
C GLY A 746 -24.18 12.25 4.74
N GLY A 747 -23.28 12.37 3.75
CA GLY A 747 -23.18 13.55 2.91
C GLY A 747 -24.45 13.82 2.11
N ALA A 748 -24.99 12.81 1.44
CA ALA A 748 -26.25 12.93 0.69
C ALA A 748 -27.45 13.25 1.61
N THR A 749 -27.51 12.66 2.80
CA THR A 749 -28.53 12.95 3.80
C THR A 749 -28.46 14.40 4.29
N SER A 750 -27.25 14.92 4.52
CA SER A 750 -27.04 16.32 4.89
C SER A 750 -27.56 17.28 3.82
N ALA A 751 -27.28 16.99 2.55
CA ALA A 751 -27.77 17.79 1.43
C ALA A 751 -29.30 17.77 1.33
N ARG A 752 -29.95 16.61 1.56
CA ARG A 752 -31.40 16.50 1.62
C ARG A 752 -32.02 17.24 2.81
N ASN A 753 -31.43 17.10 4.01
CA ASN A 753 -31.89 17.80 5.22
C ASN A 753 -31.81 19.33 5.07
N ALA A 754 -30.84 19.80 4.28
CA ALA A 754 -30.70 21.20 3.91
C ALA A 754 -31.63 21.62 2.74
N GLY A 755 -32.41 20.70 2.17
CA GLY A 755 -33.30 20.99 1.03
C GLY A 755 -32.53 21.34 -0.26
N MET A 756 -31.28 20.91 -0.38
CA MET A 756 -30.43 21.23 -1.54
C MET A 756 -30.51 20.18 -2.64
N THR A 757 -31.04 19.00 -2.37
CA THR A 757 -31.22 17.92 -3.33
C THR A 757 -32.41 17.02 -2.98
N LEU A 758 -32.94 16.32 -3.98
CA LEU A 758 -33.92 15.24 -3.83
C LEU A 758 -33.31 13.84 -4.05
N VAL A 759 -32.05 13.79 -4.35
CA VAL A 759 -31.33 12.53 -4.68
C VAL A 759 -31.33 11.60 -3.47
N ASN A 760 -31.80 10.36 -3.66
CA ASN A 760 -31.77 9.30 -2.67
C ASN A 760 -30.56 8.37 -2.89
N THR A 761 -30.12 7.74 -1.81
CA THR A 761 -29.07 6.75 -1.82
C THR A 761 -29.64 5.35 -1.63
N THR A 762 -29.03 4.38 -2.26
CA THR A 762 -29.26 2.95 -2.00
C THR A 762 -27.92 2.30 -1.67
N THR A 763 -27.90 1.51 -0.60
CA THR A 763 -26.74 0.65 -0.28
C THR A 763 -26.83 -0.63 -1.09
N ASN A 764 -25.74 -1.06 -1.65
CA ASN A 764 -25.70 -2.17 -2.63
C ASN A 764 -24.97 -3.40 -2.15
N GLY A 765 -25.19 -3.80 -0.91
CA GLY A 765 -24.55 -4.98 -0.37
C GLY A 765 -23.04 -4.81 -0.22
N THR A 766 -22.39 -5.85 0.24
CA THR A 766 -20.93 -5.90 0.39
C THR A 766 -20.28 -6.31 -0.93
N THR A 767 -19.46 -5.43 -1.49
CA THR A 767 -18.44 -5.79 -2.48
C THR A 767 -17.08 -5.67 -1.80
N GLN A 768 -16.14 -6.46 -2.22
CA GLN A 768 -14.73 -6.21 -1.83
C GLN A 768 -14.30 -4.84 -2.37
N GLY A 769 -13.28 -4.22 -1.77
CA GLY A 769 -12.72 -2.97 -2.28
C GLY A 769 -12.00 -3.21 -3.61
N VAL A 770 -12.44 -2.56 -4.66
CA VAL A 770 -11.92 -2.77 -6.03
C VAL A 770 -12.10 -1.52 -6.90
N PRO A 771 -11.23 -1.29 -7.89
CA PRO A 771 -11.47 -0.29 -8.93
C PRO A 771 -12.57 -0.76 -9.87
N VAL A 772 -13.58 0.06 -10.09
CA VAL A 772 -14.73 -0.22 -10.97
C VAL A 772 -14.76 0.81 -12.09
N LYS A 773 -14.89 0.35 -13.33
CA LYS A 773 -14.98 1.24 -14.50
C LYS A 773 -16.26 2.07 -14.45
N VAL A 774 -16.14 3.34 -14.83
CA VAL A 774 -17.25 4.29 -14.86
C VAL A 774 -17.20 5.14 -16.14
N ASN A 775 -18.32 5.79 -16.45
CA ASN A 775 -18.40 6.78 -17.51
C ASN A 775 -18.40 8.18 -16.89
N PHE A 776 -17.57 9.07 -17.40
CA PHE A 776 -17.51 10.48 -17.00
C PHE A 776 -18.29 11.35 -17.97
N ASN A 777 -19.16 12.21 -17.43
CA ASN A 777 -19.85 13.25 -18.22
C ASN A 777 -18.96 14.52 -18.25
N THR A 778 -18.24 14.70 -19.32
CA THR A 778 -17.29 15.82 -19.48
C THR A 778 -17.97 17.19 -19.55
N ASN A 779 -19.31 17.26 -19.62
CA ASN A 779 -20.06 18.52 -19.47
C ASN A 779 -20.10 18.99 -18.01
N SER A 780 -19.87 18.11 -17.04
CA SER A 780 -19.77 18.48 -15.63
C SER A 780 -18.34 18.89 -15.31
N PRO A 781 -18.09 20.04 -14.68
CA PRO A 781 -16.77 20.40 -14.17
C PRO A 781 -16.14 19.40 -13.22
N LEU A 782 -16.94 18.60 -12.53
CA LEU A 782 -16.45 17.51 -11.71
C LEU A 782 -15.61 16.49 -12.52
N SER A 783 -16.01 16.27 -13.77
CA SER A 783 -15.39 15.30 -14.67
C SER A 783 -14.31 15.88 -15.59
N TRP A 784 -13.96 17.19 -15.44
CA TRP A 784 -12.92 17.78 -16.27
C TRP A 784 -11.53 17.20 -15.97
N GLY A 785 -10.78 16.90 -17.03
CA GLY A 785 -9.49 16.19 -16.94
C GLY A 785 -9.61 14.68 -16.95
N PHE A 786 -10.85 14.15 -17.10
CA PHE A 786 -11.08 12.72 -17.32
C PHE A 786 -11.50 12.48 -18.77
N ASP A 787 -11.03 11.37 -19.33
CA ASP A 787 -11.51 10.86 -20.59
C ASP A 787 -12.88 10.18 -20.43
N ASN A 788 -13.51 9.87 -21.55
CA ASN A 788 -14.75 9.12 -21.52
C ASN A 788 -14.52 7.66 -21.10
N GLY A 789 -14.48 7.43 -19.83
CA GLY A 789 -14.20 6.15 -19.17
C GLY A 789 -12.98 6.20 -18.26
N GLY A 790 -13.11 5.69 -17.09
CA GLY A 790 -12.08 5.62 -16.05
C GLY A 790 -12.57 4.76 -14.91
N PHE A 791 -11.93 4.88 -13.75
CA PHE A 791 -12.20 4.01 -12.62
C PHE A 791 -12.54 4.81 -11.37
N LEU A 792 -13.50 4.29 -10.58
CA LEU A 792 -13.71 4.68 -9.20
C LEU A 792 -13.37 3.49 -8.31
N TYR A 793 -12.68 3.74 -7.22
CA TYR A 793 -12.44 2.72 -6.22
C TYR A 793 -13.67 2.58 -5.31
N ARG A 794 -14.20 1.38 -5.21
CA ARG A 794 -15.41 1.11 -4.45
C ARG A 794 -15.13 0.16 -3.29
N VAL A 795 -15.56 0.52 -2.09
CA VAL A 795 -15.45 -0.30 -0.89
C VAL A 795 -16.82 -0.81 -0.43
N SER A 796 -16.82 -1.79 0.46
CA SER A 796 -18.03 -2.28 1.11
C SER A 796 -18.82 -1.14 1.77
N GLY A 797 -20.13 -1.14 1.59
CA GLY A 797 -21.01 -0.10 2.13
C GLY A 797 -21.09 1.18 1.30
N ALA A 798 -20.31 1.31 0.21
CA ALA A 798 -20.47 2.44 -0.71
C ALA A 798 -21.88 2.47 -1.31
N VAL A 799 -22.43 3.68 -1.46
CA VAL A 799 -23.79 3.90 -1.96
C VAL A 799 -23.81 4.01 -3.48
N VAL A 800 -24.99 3.96 -4.05
CA VAL A 800 -25.28 4.47 -5.39
C VAL A 800 -26.45 5.44 -5.32
N TYR A 801 -26.53 6.31 -6.29
CA TYR A 801 -27.65 7.21 -6.45
C TYR A 801 -28.68 6.59 -7.40
N ASN A 802 -29.96 6.75 -7.08
CA ASN A 802 -31.00 6.22 -7.93
C ASN A 802 -31.27 7.21 -9.09
N PRO A 803 -31.09 6.81 -10.36
CA PRO A 803 -31.36 7.67 -11.51
C PRO A 803 -32.79 8.24 -11.54
N THR A 804 -33.79 7.53 -10.97
CA THR A 804 -35.17 7.98 -10.92
C THR A 804 -35.42 9.22 -10.05
N THR A 805 -34.46 9.59 -9.22
CA THR A 805 -34.48 10.78 -8.35
C THR A 805 -33.80 11.99 -8.96
N LEU A 806 -33.19 11.85 -10.12
CA LEU A 806 -32.62 12.96 -10.86
C LEU A 806 -33.69 13.74 -11.63
N PRO A 807 -33.49 15.05 -11.88
CA PRO A 807 -34.39 15.82 -12.74
C PRO A 807 -34.56 15.15 -14.11
N GLY A 808 -35.79 15.19 -14.63
CA GLY A 808 -36.15 14.40 -15.82
C GLY A 808 -36.75 13.04 -15.51
N ASN A 809 -36.51 12.50 -14.30
CA ASN A 809 -37.02 11.23 -13.79
C ASN A 809 -38.01 11.44 -12.61
N GLY A 810 -38.70 12.59 -12.58
CA GLY A 810 -39.66 12.95 -11.51
C GLY A 810 -39.07 13.80 -10.38
N GLY A 811 -37.82 14.20 -10.44
CA GLY A 811 -37.23 15.16 -9.52
C GLY A 811 -37.60 16.60 -9.91
N SER A 812 -37.81 17.47 -8.91
CA SER A 812 -38.24 18.87 -9.11
C SER A 812 -37.11 19.90 -8.99
N ILE A 813 -35.87 19.49 -8.74
CA ILE A 813 -34.74 20.39 -8.66
C ILE A 813 -34.12 20.53 -10.07
N PRO A 814 -34.13 21.73 -10.66
CA PRO A 814 -33.49 21.97 -11.94
C PRO A 814 -32.00 21.74 -11.87
N ASP A 815 -31.37 21.46 -13.00
CA ASP A 815 -29.89 21.42 -13.19
C ASP A 815 -29.10 20.35 -12.45
N ALA A 816 -29.73 19.28 -11.90
CA ALA A 816 -28.96 18.13 -11.47
C ALA A 816 -28.42 17.37 -12.69
N VAL A 817 -27.10 17.14 -12.69
CA VAL A 817 -26.38 16.45 -13.76
C VAL A 817 -25.82 15.15 -13.19
N GLU A 818 -26.05 14.04 -13.91
CA GLU A 818 -25.30 12.83 -13.68
C GLU A 818 -23.87 13.05 -14.17
N ALA A 819 -22.97 13.28 -13.22
CA ALA A 819 -21.56 13.57 -13.55
C ALA A 819 -20.77 12.30 -13.82
N ILE A 820 -21.09 11.21 -13.12
CA ILE A 820 -20.44 9.91 -13.28
C ILE A 820 -21.53 8.82 -13.17
N SER A 821 -21.46 7.84 -14.08
CA SER A 821 -22.35 6.67 -14.05
C SER A 821 -21.58 5.36 -14.14
N TYR A 822 -22.10 4.33 -13.50
CA TYR A 822 -21.65 2.96 -13.73
C TYR A 822 -22.19 2.46 -15.09
N PRO A 823 -21.38 1.70 -15.85
CA PRO A 823 -21.79 1.27 -17.18
C PRO A 823 -23.03 0.35 -17.15
N ASN A 824 -23.65 0.15 -18.31
CA ASN A 824 -24.75 -0.80 -18.45
C ASN A 824 -24.26 -2.23 -18.20
N PRO A 825 -25.06 -3.12 -17.56
CA PRO A 825 -24.68 -4.53 -17.32
C PRO A 825 -24.24 -5.33 -18.55
N THR A 826 -24.66 -4.92 -19.75
CA THR A 826 -24.28 -5.57 -21.01
C THR A 826 -22.86 -5.19 -21.51
N THR A 827 -22.23 -4.20 -20.88
CA THR A 827 -20.91 -3.69 -21.26
C THR A 827 -19.98 -3.68 -20.06
N ARG A 828 -19.65 -4.85 -19.53
CA ARG A 828 -18.69 -5.01 -18.43
C ARG A 828 -17.26 -4.82 -18.97
N PHE A 829 -16.44 -4.03 -18.29
CA PHE A 829 -15.17 -3.58 -18.83
C PHE A 829 -13.98 -3.69 -17.87
N SER A 830 -14.12 -4.30 -16.69
CA SER A 830 -13.01 -4.36 -15.77
C SER A 830 -12.87 -5.71 -15.08
N TYR A 831 -11.66 -6.05 -14.71
CA TYR A 831 -11.36 -7.21 -13.88
C TYR A 831 -12.06 -7.16 -12.52
N SER A 832 -12.37 -5.96 -12.06
CA SER A 832 -13.14 -5.69 -10.85
C SER A 832 -14.56 -6.24 -10.88
N ASP A 833 -15.13 -6.44 -12.05
CA ASP A 833 -16.42 -7.13 -12.20
C ASP A 833 -16.37 -8.55 -11.65
N LEU A 834 -15.18 -9.14 -11.62
CA LEU A 834 -14.93 -10.45 -11.04
C LEU A 834 -14.86 -10.39 -9.52
N ALA A 835 -14.17 -9.39 -8.99
CA ALA A 835 -14.04 -9.16 -7.55
C ALA A 835 -15.34 -8.77 -6.88
N GLY A 836 -16.20 -8.01 -7.56
CA GLY A 836 -17.50 -7.61 -7.05
C GLY A 836 -18.50 -8.75 -6.86
N GLY A 837 -18.21 -9.93 -7.41
CA GLY A 837 -19.07 -11.09 -7.32
C GLY A 837 -20.49 -10.78 -7.76
N GLN A 838 -21.48 -11.35 -7.09
CA GLN A 838 -22.90 -11.14 -7.43
C GLN A 838 -23.40 -9.70 -7.15
N ASN A 839 -22.76 -9.00 -6.23
CA ASN A 839 -23.20 -7.66 -5.81
C ASN A 839 -22.84 -6.57 -6.82
N ILE A 840 -21.85 -6.79 -7.68
CA ILE A 840 -21.48 -5.83 -8.72
C ILE A 840 -22.65 -5.52 -9.67
N ASN A 841 -23.53 -6.48 -9.91
CA ASN A 841 -24.71 -6.31 -10.75
C ASN A 841 -25.66 -5.24 -10.22
N ASN A 842 -25.63 -4.94 -8.93
CA ASN A 842 -26.52 -3.98 -8.29
C ASN A 842 -26.12 -2.53 -8.56
N ILE A 843 -24.90 -2.27 -9.04
CA ILE A 843 -24.42 -0.90 -9.31
C ILE A 843 -24.54 -0.53 -10.78
N TYR A 844 -24.61 -1.48 -11.70
CA TYR A 844 -24.67 -1.19 -13.13
C TYR A 844 -25.89 -0.35 -13.50
N GLY A 845 -25.68 0.60 -14.39
CA GLY A 845 -26.71 1.56 -14.81
C GLY A 845 -27.14 2.53 -13.72
N LYS A 846 -26.38 2.62 -12.60
CA LYS A 846 -26.65 3.55 -11.52
C LYS A 846 -25.75 4.76 -11.59
N THR A 847 -26.20 5.87 -10.99
CA THR A 847 -25.41 7.09 -10.87
C THR A 847 -24.37 6.95 -9.76
N ALA A 848 -23.12 7.23 -10.11
CA ALA A 848 -21.97 7.23 -9.20
C ALA A 848 -21.67 8.63 -8.63
N ALA A 849 -21.95 9.70 -9.38
CA ALA A 849 -21.81 11.05 -8.88
C ALA A 849 -22.87 11.98 -9.48
N VAL A 850 -23.32 12.91 -8.64
CA VAL A 850 -24.25 13.99 -9.00
C VAL A 850 -23.56 15.32 -8.82
N ASP A 851 -23.69 16.20 -9.79
CA ASP A 851 -23.22 17.57 -9.77
C ASP A 851 -24.39 18.52 -10.08
N GLN A 852 -24.87 19.22 -9.06
CA GLN A 852 -26.13 19.96 -9.11
C GLN A 852 -25.92 21.42 -8.75
N ALA A 853 -26.41 22.33 -9.57
CA ALA A 853 -26.51 23.74 -9.20
C ALA A 853 -27.53 23.95 -8.07
N PHE A 854 -27.22 24.85 -7.13
CA PHE A 854 -28.14 25.27 -6.09
C PHE A 854 -27.92 26.75 -5.75
N GLY A 855 -28.86 27.61 -6.10
CA GLY A 855 -28.66 29.06 -6.00
C GLY A 855 -27.45 29.50 -6.84
N ALA A 856 -26.55 30.26 -6.22
CA ALA A 856 -25.31 30.65 -6.87
C ALA A 856 -24.16 29.65 -6.68
N GLY A 857 -24.37 28.57 -5.91
CA GLY A 857 -23.36 27.56 -5.61
C GLY A 857 -23.69 26.18 -6.22
N ARG A 858 -23.06 25.13 -5.65
CA ARG A 858 -23.22 23.77 -6.17
C ARG A 858 -23.17 22.72 -5.08
N VAL A 859 -23.86 21.61 -5.37
CA VAL A 859 -23.91 20.40 -4.55
C VAL A 859 -23.30 19.25 -5.36
N THR A 860 -22.20 18.71 -4.90
CA THR A 860 -21.54 17.54 -5.48
C THR A 860 -21.64 16.36 -4.52
N LEU A 861 -22.21 15.26 -5.00
CA LEU A 861 -22.36 14.02 -4.26
C LEU A 861 -21.61 12.91 -4.97
N LEU A 862 -20.65 12.28 -4.30
CA LEU A 862 -19.87 11.16 -4.82
C LEU A 862 -20.25 9.86 -4.08
N SER A 863 -20.44 8.78 -4.81
CA SER A 863 -20.85 7.49 -4.25
C SER A 863 -19.77 6.79 -3.44
N ALA A 864 -18.51 7.08 -3.71
CA ALA A 864 -17.35 6.44 -3.14
C ALA A 864 -16.44 7.47 -2.44
N ASP A 865 -15.66 7.04 -1.46
CA ASP A 865 -14.73 7.87 -0.71
C ASP A 865 -13.49 8.21 -1.57
N PRO A 866 -13.26 9.48 -1.95
CA PRO A 866 -12.12 9.86 -2.77
C PRO A 866 -10.79 9.89 -1.98
N THR A 867 -10.85 9.78 -0.66
CA THR A 867 -9.71 9.88 0.24
C THR A 867 -9.36 8.53 0.89
N PHE A 868 -10.03 7.46 0.46
CA PHE A 868 -9.86 6.14 1.05
C PHE A 868 -8.39 5.70 1.01
N ARG A 869 -7.82 5.51 2.20
CA ARG A 869 -6.42 5.10 2.42
C ARG A 869 -5.37 5.98 1.72
N ALA A 870 -5.75 7.13 1.20
CA ALA A 870 -4.89 8.03 0.42
C ALA A 870 -4.27 7.39 -0.85
N TRP A 871 -4.88 6.35 -1.41
CA TRP A 871 -4.37 5.60 -2.56
C TRP A 871 -4.71 6.20 -3.92
N LEU A 872 -5.70 7.11 -3.97
CA LEU A 872 -6.60 7.26 -5.11
C LEU A 872 -6.43 8.62 -5.81
N GLU A 873 -5.26 8.90 -6.39
CA GLU A 873 -5.02 10.16 -7.11
C GLU A 873 -6.10 10.42 -8.18
N GLY A 874 -6.61 9.37 -8.83
CA GLY A 874 -7.72 9.50 -9.77
C GLY A 874 -8.99 10.06 -9.13
N MET A 875 -9.32 9.64 -7.91
CA MET A 875 -10.49 10.15 -7.18
C MET A 875 -10.19 11.45 -6.42
N GLU A 876 -8.96 11.68 -6.00
CA GLU A 876 -8.51 12.96 -5.44
C GLU A 876 -8.70 14.10 -6.46
N ARG A 877 -8.55 13.82 -7.77
CA ARG A 877 -8.90 14.79 -8.83
C ARG A 877 -10.36 15.21 -8.79
N LEU A 878 -11.27 14.29 -8.44
CA LEU A 878 -12.70 14.63 -8.28
C LEU A 878 -12.92 15.55 -7.08
N LEU A 879 -12.24 15.27 -5.97
CA LEU A 879 -12.24 16.14 -4.80
C LEU A 879 -11.74 17.54 -5.16
N LEU A 880 -10.59 17.63 -5.80
CA LEU A 880 -9.99 18.90 -6.24
C LEU A 880 -10.88 19.64 -7.24
N ASN A 881 -11.45 18.94 -8.22
CA ASN A 881 -12.42 19.54 -9.13
C ASN A 881 -13.65 20.10 -8.38
N GLY A 882 -14.13 19.38 -7.35
CA GLY A 882 -15.28 19.80 -6.55
C GLY A 882 -15.02 21.03 -5.68
N VAL A 883 -13.82 21.17 -5.11
CA VAL A 883 -13.45 22.33 -4.26
C VAL A 883 -12.96 23.53 -5.05
N LEU A 884 -12.36 23.31 -6.21
CA LEU A 884 -12.00 24.36 -7.17
C LEU A 884 -13.14 24.68 -8.13
N TYR A 885 -14.34 24.30 -7.75
CA TYR A 885 -15.51 24.45 -8.63
C TYR A 885 -15.74 25.92 -9.00
N PRO A 886 -15.86 26.24 -10.30
CA PRO A 886 -16.12 27.61 -10.73
C PRO A 886 -17.57 28.01 -10.36
N THR A 887 -17.77 28.60 -9.20
CA THR A 887 -19.03 29.23 -8.79
C THR A 887 -19.14 30.69 -9.26
N GLY A 888 -18.15 31.14 -10.03
CA GLY A 888 -18.08 32.51 -10.55
C GLY A 888 -18.81 32.72 -11.85
N SER A 889 -18.89 33.97 -12.27
CA SER A 889 -19.48 34.37 -13.55
C SER A 889 -18.75 33.71 -14.73
N VAL A 890 -19.51 33.13 -15.65
CA VAL A 890 -18.99 32.65 -16.93
C VAL A 890 -18.52 33.87 -17.74
N ILE A 891 -17.27 33.87 -18.17
CA ILE A 891 -16.77 34.86 -19.11
C ILE A 891 -16.97 34.29 -20.51
N THR A 892 -17.96 34.82 -21.21
CA THR A 892 -18.22 34.48 -22.60
C THR A 892 -17.44 35.42 -23.52
N PRO A 893 -16.59 34.88 -24.41
CA PRO A 893 -15.88 35.73 -25.36
C PRO A 893 -16.88 36.44 -26.31
N ALA A 894 -16.73 37.74 -26.51
CA ALA A 894 -17.54 38.49 -27.47
C ALA A 894 -17.21 38.06 -28.91
N GLY A 895 -18.22 37.69 -29.70
CA GLY A 895 -18.13 37.60 -31.17
C GLY A 895 -17.47 36.33 -31.74
N HIS A 896 -17.53 35.19 -31.08
CA HIS A 896 -16.85 33.96 -31.52
C HIS A 896 -17.78 32.84 -31.96
N ALA A 897 -17.34 32.11 -33.01
CA ALA A 897 -17.99 30.91 -33.55
C ALA A 897 -18.13 29.80 -32.50
N ALA A 898 -19.10 28.91 -32.74
CA ALA A 898 -19.41 27.78 -31.88
C ALA A 898 -18.15 27.01 -31.40
N PRO A 899 -18.17 26.49 -30.16
CA PRO A 899 -17.08 25.68 -29.64
C PRO A 899 -16.68 24.62 -30.66
N ILE A 900 -15.40 24.47 -30.92
CA ILE A 900 -14.92 23.26 -31.59
C ILE A 900 -15.22 22.11 -30.57
N THR A 901 -16.22 21.32 -30.85
CA THR A 901 -16.35 20.02 -30.24
C THR A 901 -15.12 19.26 -30.65
N VAL A 902 -14.12 19.20 -29.76
CA VAL A 902 -13.13 18.14 -29.84
C VAL A 902 -13.97 16.89 -29.63
N PRO A 903 -14.07 15.95 -30.58
CA PRO A 903 -14.63 14.65 -30.27
C PRO A 903 -13.89 14.20 -29.02
N ALA A 904 -14.62 13.83 -27.98
CA ALA A 904 -14.06 13.15 -26.84
C ALA A 904 -13.04 12.19 -27.43
N GLY A 905 -11.76 12.31 -27.04
CA GLY A 905 -10.69 11.66 -27.76
C GLY A 905 -10.98 10.21 -27.98
N ALA A 906 -11.77 9.95 -28.98
CA ALA A 906 -11.88 8.66 -29.56
C ALA A 906 -10.47 8.39 -30.11
N ILE A 907 -9.65 7.80 -29.27
CA ILE A 907 -8.92 6.67 -29.77
C ILE A 907 -10.06 5.77 -30.22
N GLU A 908 -10.54 5.98 -31.47
CA GLU A 908 -11.28 4.95 -32.18
C GLU A 908 -10.47 3.69 -31.88
N PRO A 909 -11.05 2.64 -31.26
CA PRO A 909 -10.36 1.39 -31.17
C PRO A 909 -10.09 1.04 -32.63
N GLY A 910 -8.86 1.28 -33.08
CA GLY A 910 -8.43 0.83 -34.39
C GLY A 910 -8.78 -0.64 -34.39
N GLU A 911 -9.18 -1.22 -35.53
CA GLU A 911 -9.42 -2.66 -35.65
C GLU A 911 -8.18 -3.38 -35.12
N GLY A 912 -8.13 -3.57 -33.81
CA GLY A 912 -7.00 -4.11 -33.07
C GLY A 912 -7.03 -5.62 -33.15
N GLU A 913 -5.86 -6.21 -33.22
CA GLU A 913 -5.72 -7.64 -33.05
C GLU A 913 -6.22 -8.02 -31.64
N LYS A 914 -7.29 -8.81 -31.56
CA LYS A 914 -7.81 -9.31 -30.29
C LYS A 914 -6.89 -10.42 -29.79
N LEU A 915 -6.23 -10.20 -28.66
CA LEU A 915 -5.57 -11.27 -27.96
C LEU A 915 -6.63 -12.16 -27.29
N THR A 916 -6.97 -13.24 -27.96
CA THR A 916 -7.73 -14.32 -27.32
C THR A 916 -6.77 -15.08 -26.40
N ARG A 917 -7.12 -15.21 -25.14
CA ARG A 917 -6.43 -16.17 -24.26
C ARG A 917 -6.62 -17.55 -24.87
N THR A 918 -5.57 -18.08 -25.52
CA THR A 918 -5.54 -19.46 -25.99
C THR A 918 -5.57 -20.39 -24.78
N ALA A 919 -5.99 -21.65 -25.01
CA ALA A 919 -5.99 -22.67 -23.96
C ALA A 919 -4.63 -22.64 -23.22
N LEU A 920 -4.68 -22.45 -21.91
CA LEU A 920 -3.50 -22.33 -21.07
C LEU A 920 -2.60 -23.55 -21.27
N PRO A 921 -1.28 -23.38 -21.42
CA PRO A 921 -0.37 -24.50 -21.42
C PRO A 921 -0.58 -25.30 -20.13
N LYS A 922 -0.61 -26.61 -20.23
CA LYS A 922 -0.63 -27.47 -19.04
C LYS A 922 0.62 -27.13 -18.21
N VAL A 923 0.46 -26.37 -17.16
CA VAL A 923 1.52 -26.15 -16.19
C VAL A 923 1.84 -27.51 -15.60
N LYS A 924 3.10 -27.93 -15.65
CA LYS A 924 3.53 -29.09 -14.89
C LYS A 924 3.22 -28.77 -13.44
N SER A 925 2.34 -29.57 -12.83
CA SER A 925 2.02 -29.42 -11.42
C SER A 925 3.33 -29.41 -10.65
N ARG A 926 3.61 -28.29 -9.97
CA ARG A 926 4.77 -28.20 -9.11
C ARG A 926 4.66 -29.13 -7.92
N PRO A 927 5.80 -29.46 -7.31
CA PRO A 927 5.84 -30.13 -6.02
C PRO A 927 5.08 -29.41 -4.89
N ALA A 928 4.58 -28.18 -5.08
CA ALA A 928 3.67 -27.50 -4.15
C ALA A 928 2.53 -28.41 -3.67
N ASN A 929 2.03 -29.28 -4.54
CA ASN A 929 1.10 -30.32 -4.15
C ASN A 929 1.65 -31.29 -3.07
N LYS A 930 2.94 -31.23 -2.72
CA LYS A 930 3.47 -31.96 -1.57
C LYS A 930 2.98 -31.43 -0.21
N TYR A 931 2.54 -30.18 -0.14
CA TYR A 931 2.00 -29.62 1.11
C TYR A 931 0.54 -29.90 1.31
N HIS A 932 -0.20 -29.94 0.25
CA HIS A 932 -1.50 -30.57 0.25
C HIS A 932 -1.30 -32.06 0.10
N ASP A 933 -0.37 -32.61 0.93
CA ASP A 933 -0.27 -34.06 1.03
C ASP A 933 -1.67 -34.58 1.30
N THR A 934 -2.26 -35.13 0.24
CA THR A 934 -3.57 -35.73 0.26
C THR A 934 -3.70 -36.81 1.34
N THR A 935 -2.61 -37.15 1.98
CA THR A 935 -2.47 -38.12 3.06
C THR A 935 -2.30 -37.52 4.46
N ARG A 936 -2.37 -36.18 4.63
CA ARG A 936 -2.18 -35.55 5.95
C ARG A 936 -3.32 -35.95 6.91
N ASP A 937 -2.98 -36.73 7.91
CA ASP A 937 -3.86 -37.03 9.00
C ASP A 937 -3.84 -35.91 10.05
N ILE A 938 -4.99 -35.38 10.42
CA ILE A 938 -5.09 -34.53 11.61
C ILE A 938 -5.17 -35.42 12.85
N ARG A 939 -4.30 -35.15 13.83
CA ARG A 939 -4.24 -35.88 15.10
C ARG A 939 -4.31 -34.91 16.26
N VAL A 940 -5.32 -35.05 17.10
CA VAL A 940 -5.49 -34.22 18.31
C VAL A 940 -5.62 -35.16 19.53
N THR A 941 -4.65 -35.06 20.42
CA THR A 941 -4.61 -35.84 21.67
C THR A 941 -4.96 -34.97 22.86
N VAL A 942 -5.95 -35.35 23.62
CA VAL A 942 -6.38 -34.66 24.86
C VAL A 942 -6.34 -35.61 26.08
N ARG A 943 -6.40 -35.06 27.28
CA ARG A 943 -6.57 -35.80 28.49
C ARG A 943 -7.89 -36.61 28.44
N LYS A 944 -7.93 -37.75 29.10
CA LYS A 944 -9.13 -38.60 29.10
C LYS A 944 -10.36 -37.91 29.69
N SER A 945 -10.18 -36.99 30.64
CA SER A 945 -11.23 -36.11 31.18
C SER A 945 -11.90 -35.25 30.12
N ASP A 946 -11.16 -34.81 29.11
CA ASP A 946 -11.63 -33.88 28.07
C ASP A 946 -12.16 -34.61 26.83
N ALA A 947 -12.10 -35.92 26.79
CA ALA A 947 -12.55 -36.73 25.64
C ALA A 947 -14.01 -36.47 25.25
N GLY A 948 -14.87 -36.16 26.21
CA GLY A 948 -16.27 -35.79 25.94
C GLY A 948 -16.41 -34.42 25.27
N LYS A 949 -15.60 -33.47 25.66
CA LYS A 949 -15.57 -32.12 25.04
C LYS A 949 -15.02 -32.21 23.60
N LEU A 950 -13.89 -32.90 23.41
CA LEU A 950 -13.30 -33.18 22.10
C LEU A 950 -14.33 -33.74 21.10
N ARG A 951 -15.07 -34.80 21.51
CA ARG A 951 -16.07 -35.43 20.66
C ARG A 951 -17.22 -34.52 20.31
N ARG A 952 -17.73 -33.72 21.27
CA ARG A 952 -18.83 -32.79 21.03
C ARG A 952 -18.43 -31.67 20.06
N VAL A 953 -17.25 -31.08 20.27
CA VAL A 953 -16.75 -30.01 19.39
C VAL A 953 -16.51 -30.56 18.00
N PHE A 954 -15.83 -31.70 17.84
CA PHE A 954 -15.60 -32.33 16.55
C PHE A 954 -16.92 -32.66 15.81
N LYS A 955 -17.89 -33.25 16.53
CA LYS A 955 -19.21 -33.56 15.95
C LYS A 955 -19.96 -32.30 15.48
N ALA A 956 -19.75 -31.17 16.16
CA ALA A 956 -20.44 -29.92 15.85
C ALA A 956 -19.88 -29.24 14.61
N VAL A 957 -18.56 -29.26 14.39
CA VAL A 957 -17.91 -28.46 13.36
C VAL A 957 -17.44 -29.25 12.14
N ALA A 958 -17.07 -30.52 12.31
CA ALA A 958 -16.53 -31.32 11.21
C ALA A 958 -17.59 -31.60 10.13
N PRO A 959 -17.26 -31.44 8.83
CA PRO A 959 -18.13 -31.83 7.72
C PRO A 959 -18.51 -33.32 7.74
N ALA A 960 -19.61 -33.65 7.11
CA ALA A 960 -20.12 -35.06 7.13
C ALA A 960 -19.11 -36.05 6.52
N LYS A 961 -18.39 -35.67 5.49
CA LYS A 961 -17.34 -36.46 4.84
C LYS A 961 -16.16 -36.69 5.78
N ILE A 962 -15.72 -35.66 6.46
CA ILE A 962 -14.62 -35.70 7.44
C ILE A 962 -15.00 -36.58 8.65
N LYS A 963 -16.25 -36.53 9.10
CA LYS A 963 -16.72 -37.44 10.19
C LYS A 963 -16.61 -38.91 9.84
N LYS A 964 -16.78 -39.27 8.57
CA LYS A 964 -16.67 -40.66 8.09
C LYS A 964 -15.23 -41.17 8.06
N SER A 965 -14.25 -40.30 7.88
CA SER A 965 -12.82 -40.65 7.87
C SER A 965 -12.14 -40.51 9.24
N SER A 966 -12.89 -40.33 10.31
CA SER A 966 -12.37 -40.05 11.64
C SER A 966 -12.51 -41.27 12.58
N ARG A 967 -11.54 -41.41 13.48
CA ARG A 967 -11.58 -42.41 14.57
C ARG A 967 -11.02 -41.83 15.86
N PHE A 968 -11.50 -42.36 17.01
CA PHE A 968 -11.00 -41.99 18.31
C PHE A 968 -10.23 -43.18 18.92
N VAL A 969 -8.94 -42.98 19.18
CA VAL A 969 -8.07 -43.96 19.77
C VAL A 969 -7.95 -43.66 21.26
N LYS A 970 -8.28 -44.66 22.10
CA LYS A 970 -8.20 -44.54 23.56
C LYS A 970 -6.82 -44.99 24.05
N GLY A 971 -6.07 -44.11 24.67
CA GLY A 971 -4.89 -44.42 25.46
C GLY A 971 -5.21 -44.61 26.96
N ARG A 972 -4.20 -44.94 27.75
CA ARG A 972 -4.36 -45.14 29.21
C ARG A 972 -4.81 -43.87 29.94
N LYS A 973 -4.20 -42.71 29.59
CA LYS A 973 -4.48 -41.41 30.18
C LYS A 973 -5.01 -40.38 29.19
N SER A 974 -5.12 -40.72 27.93
CA SER A 974 -5.47 -39.78 26.82
C SER A 974 -6.45 -40.39 25.82
N VAL A 975 -7.03 -39.54 25.00
CA VAL A 975 -7.81 -39.91 23.81
C VAL A 975 -7.31 -39.10 22.64
N THR A 976 -6.99 -39.78 21.53
CA THR A 976 -6.55 -39.16 20.29
C THR A 976 -7.67 -39.25 19.25
N LEU A 977 -8.07 -38.11 18.70
CA LEU A 977 -8.83 -38.04 17.47
C LEU A 977 -7.84 -38.15 16.32
N ILE A 978 -8.07 -39.04 15.37
CA ILE A 978 -7.34 -39.15 14.11
C ILE A 978 -8.35 -38.97 13.00
N VAL A 979 -8.09 -38.02 12.14
CA VAL A 979 -8.87 -37.75 10.93
C VAL A 979 -7.97 -38.03 9.73
N THR A 980 -8.23 -39.13 9.03
CA THR A 980 -7.43 -39.56 7.89
C THR A 980 -7.79 -38.74 6.66
N ASN A 981 -6.79 -38.30 5.91
CA ASN A 981 -6.94 -37.50 4.70
C ASN A 981 -7.78 -36.23 4.94
N ALA A 982 -7.61 -35.57 6.06
CA ALA A 982 -8.38 -34.40 6.45
C ALA A 982 -8.13 -33.17 5.55
N ALA A 983 -6.94 -33.10 4.99
CA ALA A 983 -6.52 -31.99 4.14
C ALA A 983 -6.78 -32.24 2.64
N SER A 984 -7.20 -33.42 2.24
CA SER A 984 -7.24 -33.81 0.81
C SER A 984 -8.52 -33.46 0.07
N THR A 985 -9.44 -32.73 0.67
CA THR A 985 -10.80 -32.77 0.14
C THR A 985 -11.37 -31.45 -0.31
N ASP A 986 -10.58 -30.57 -0.78
CA ASP A 986 -10.85 -29.18 -1.18
C ASP A 986 -10.47 -28.16 -0.08
N GLY A 987 -9.78 -27.12 -0.42
CA GLY A 987 -9.28 -26.09 0.50
C GLY A 987 -10.35 -25.47 1.41
N HIS A 988 -11.63 -25.65 1.09
CA HIS A 988 -12.76 -25.23 1.91
C HIS A 988 -12.93 -26.05 3.20
N ASN A 989 -12.28 -27.20 3.33
CA ASN A 989 -12.42 -28.05 4.52
C ASN A 989 -11.53 -27.61 5.69
N GLU A 990 -10.55 -26.77 5.47
CA GLU A 990 -9.64 -26.36 6.54
C GLU A 990 -10.24 -25.29 7.46
N GLY A 991 -11.20 -24.50 6.99
CA GLY A 991 -11.99 -23.64 7.86
C GLY A 991 -12.72 -24.38 9.00
N TRP A 992 -13.02 -25.68 8.84
CA TRP A 992 -13.57 -26.48 9.93
C TRP A 992 -12.51 -26.82 10.98
N VAL A 993 -11.24 -26.98 10.57
CA VAL A 993 -10.12 -27.27 11.49
C VAL A 993 -9.87 -26.11 12.40
N SER A 994 -9.83 -24.90 11.85
CA SER A 994 -9.76 -23.65 12.60
C SER A 994 -10.93 -23.51 13.58
N SER A 995 -12.15 -23.66 13.10
CA SER A 995 -13.35 -23.61 13.94
C SER A 995 -13.35 -24.71 15.03
N PHE A 996 -12.77 -25.86 14.74
CA PHE A 996 -12.64 -26.97 15.69
C PHE A 996 -11.65 -26.60 16.80
N GLN A 997 -10.51 -26.06 16.45
CA GLN A 997 -9.47 -25.62 17.36
C GLN A 997 -9.97 -24.49 18.28
N ASP A 998 -10.57 -23.46 17.71
CA ASP A 998 -11.11 -22.32 18.46
C ASP A 998 -12.19 -22.75 19.46
N ARG A 999 -13.07 -23.66 19.04
CA ARG A 999 -14.13 -24.18 19.94
C ARG A 999 -13.62 -25.13 21.00
N LEU A 1000 -12.51 -25.85 20.76
CA LEU A 1000 -11.84 -26.61 21.79
C LEU A 1000 -11.25 -25.70 22.86
N ASN A 1001 -10.52 -24.66 22.40
CA ASN A 1001 -9.93 -23.67 23.28
C ASN A 1001 -10.99 -22.91 24.10
N ALA A 1002 -12.10 -22.51 23.48
CA ALA A 1002 -13.25 -21.87 24.15
C ALA A 1002 -13.92 -22.79 25.21
N LYS A 1003 -13.69 -24.09 25.16
CA LYS A 1003 -14.14 -25.08 26.17
C LYS A 1003 -13.08 -25.42 27.21
N GLY A 1004 -11.95 -24.73 27.22
CA GLY A 1004 -10.83 -24.97 28.11
C GLY A 1004 -10.21 -26.36 27.87
N VAL A 1005 -10.16 -26.83 26.63
CA VAL A 1005 -9.51 -28.08 26.25
C VAL A 1005 -8.20 -27.74 25.55
N GLU A 1006 -7.12 -27.90 26.28
CA GLU A 1006 -5.77 -27.76 25.73
C GLU A 1006 -5.29 -29.14 25.24
N PRO A 1007 -4.99 -29.30 23.95
CA PRO A 1007 -4.47 -30.56 23.43
C PRO A 1007 -3.09 -30.87 24.02
N LEU A 1008 -2.88 -32.14 24.40
CA LEU A 1008 -1.58 -32.65 24.81
C LEU A 1008 -0.63 -32.78 23.62
N LYS A 1009 -1.17 -33.04 22.44
CA LYS A 1009 -0.50 -33.07 21.12
C LYS A 1009 -1.53 -32.80 20.06
N SER A 1010 -1.16 -32.00 19.09
CA SER A 1010 -1.95 -31.76 17.89
C SER A 1010 -1.04 -31.49 16.69
N ASN A 1011 -1.54 -31.79 15.51
CA ASN A 1011 -0.99 -31.38 14.21
C ASN A 1011 -2.16 -30.93 13.36
N TYR A 1012 -2.72 -29.80 13.72
CA TYR A 1012 -3.81 -29.18 12.96
C TYR A 1012 -3.39 -28.81 11.53
#